data_8557f5250a7872b1721c731f1b1615a2
#
_entry.id   8557f5250a7872b1721c731f1b1615a2
#
_cell.length_a   1.000
_cell.length_b   1.000
_cell.length_c   1.000
_cell.angle_alpha   90.00
_cell.angle_beta   90.00
_cell.angle_gamma   90.00
#
_symmetry.space_group_name_H-M   'P 1'
#
loop_
_entity.id
_entity.type
_entity.pdbx_description
1 polymer ?
#
loop_
_entity_poly.entity_id
_entity_poly.type
_entity_poly.pdbx_seq_one_letter_code
_entity_poly.pdbx_strand_id
1 'polypeptide(L)'
;MIKSKFMYILNRKIKKQSEQVFEGISRGRKKALENWFRDKWVQMENVSHIIKNFDEDTTKVLGEMNERLKQYKDFCEFIILDDKGIIFQSTYNKHKGIDMSSFPNYKKGMQEERFMYGPYVDKYTLDIDLSKKKFSDEVTLMFSIPYINCTSSRRILLGRVLNDDMSNVIQDEDTHVYKDSGDNYLFMVKTDRDIPQGTAISRSRFEDNTFTMGDNLKDGIKTSKWGTVRIKKHTEFEIRFTDPKTGKLHNGVLNTIKNGENLDCWPGYPDYRHIMVGGKGTLIKPPCSDEVWGMMCEGDISEIYNFKSINIRIPLVISAVSAAAMVCGNIAYYLKPNYGIISSIIVWLIITFVSYEISKKLVSNPLNRTVDILHLLAEGEGDLTKRVDKMSYDEIGELSRWFNKFINNQMTMIKRVDTSSKASKNSINIVSNLTNNIKESMKKVSKTVDGLVDISKKQNSVFQGTKEHFNNLSASIQEMGTLINEVTDKTVNTSNHALKANDSSNNVLKSIGDLEKTMKITLDRIKILQKHSDSISKAVTTISSISAQTQLLALNATIESARAGEAGKGFGVVAEEISKLAVQTEEATKSIGDLVENIQKETNNTFNDINEIDSKVQESTGNVKDNIDSFKYIVDNVKDITQKMETILEITNKENKDVDNMVININESADEIDRRTSNGASRSEESLILLQQILKETVRLKQVTDNLEYTSDNLQEMVGAFKVV
;
A
#
# COMPACT_ATOMS: atom_id res chain seq x y z
N MET A 1 9.19 10.51 35.52
CA MET A 1 7.78 10.62 35.90
C MET A 1 7.30 12.06 36.12
N ILE A 2 7.98 12.90 36.94
CA ILE A 2 7.55 14.31 37.17
C ILE A 2 7.58 15.11 35.84
N LYS A 3 8.68 15.00 35.07
CA LYS A 3 8.83 15.69 33.78
C LYS A 3 7.74 15.28 32.79
N SER A 4 7.46 13.99 32.64
CA SER A 4 6.42 13.48 31.73
C SER A 4 5.03 13.93 32.15
N LYS A 5 4.76 13.98 33.46
CA LYS A 5 3.49 14.48 34.00
C LYS A 5 3.30 15.97 33.74
N PHE A 6 4.36 16.75 33.88
CA PHE A 6 4.36 18.18 33.56
C PHE A 6 4.12 18.42 32.07
N MET A 7 4.83 17.68 31.20
CA MET A 7 4.67 17.76 29.74
C MET A 7 3.26 17.35 29.32
N TYR A 8 2.68 16.33 29.95
CA TYR A 8 1.28 15.96 29.72
C TYR A 8 0.29 17.07 30.08
N ILE A 9 0.47 17.70 31.23
CA ILE A 9 -0.41 18.79 31.65
C ILE A 9 -0.40 19.96 30.66
N LEU A 10 0.79 20.32 30.18
CA LEU A 10 0.97 21.35 29.14
C LEU A 10 0.36 20.96 27.82
N ASN A 11 0.44 19.67 27.47
CA ASN A 11 0.09 19.13 26.17
C ASN A 11 -1.13 18.19 26.20
N ARG A 12 -2.02 18.38 27.18
CA ARG A 12 -3.21 17.51 27.39
C ARG A 12 -4.07 17.33 26.13
N LYS A 13 -4.12 18.33 25.26
CA LYS A 13 -4.87 18.26 23.98
C LYS A 13 -4.30 17.22 23.01
N ILE A 14 -3.01 16.92 23.10
CA ILE A 14 -2.32 15.95 22.25
C ILE A 14 -2.80 14.52 22.52
N LYS A 15 -3.34 14.22 23.71
CA LYS A 15 -3.82 12.87 24.02
C LYS A 15 -4.77 12.34 22.94
N LYS A 16 -5.84 13.07 22.62
CA LYS A 16 -6.83 12.66 21.62
C LYS A 16 -6.22 12.52 20.23
N GLN A 17 -5.31 13.41 19.90
CA GLN A 17 -4.59 13.36 18.63
C GLN A 17 -3.66 12.14 18.55
N SER A 18 -2.92 11.85 19.63
CA SER A 18 -2.07 10.64 19.69
C SER A 18 -2.89 9.35 19.61
N GLU A 19 -4.06 9.31 20.23
CA GLU A 19 -5.00 8.20 20.10
C GLU A 19 -5.38 7.97 18.62
N GLN A 20 -5.76 9.01 17.89
CA GLN A 20 -6.08 8.94 16.46
C GLN A 20 -4.89 8.53 15.60
N VAL A 21 -3.70 9.01 15.96
CA VAL A 21 -2.44 8.63 15.29
C VAL A 21 -2.20 7.14 15.44
N PHE A 22 -2.26 6.61 16.65
CA PHE A 22 -2.04 5.18 16.90
C PHE A 22 -3.12 4.28 16.27
N GLU A 23 -4.38 4.73 16.26
CA GLU A 23 -5.43 4.05 15.50
C GLU A 23 -5.11 3.99 14.00
N GLY A 24 -4.65 5.09 13.42
CA GLY A 24 -4.24 5.16 12.02
C GLY A 24 -3.05 4.25 11.71
N ILE A 25 -2.03 4.26 12.59
CA ILE A 25 -0.85 3.38 12.47
C ILE A 25 -1.30 1.91 12.53
N SER A 26 -2.02 1.53 13.57
CA SER A 26 -2.48 0.15 13.77
C SER A 26 -3.30 -0.36 12.59
N ARG A 27 -4.24 0.45 12.08
CA ARG A 27 -5.05 0.11 10.90
C ARG A 27 -4.18 -0.06 9.65
N GLY A 28 -3.23 0.83 9.44
CA GLY A 28 -2.31 0.76 8.30
C GLY A 28 -1.43 -0.49 8.34
N ARG A 29 -0.86 -0.81 9.50
CA ARG A 29 -0.01 -2.00 9.70
C ARG A 29 -0.79 -3.30 9.55
N LYS A 30 -1.97 -3.37 10.17
CA LYS A 30 -2.88 -4.52 10.00
C LYS A 30 -3.18 -4.77 8.52
N LYS A 31 -3.52 -3.72 7.77
CA LYS A 31 -3.81 -3.82 6.34
C LYS A 31 -2.60 -4.24 5.51
N ALA A 32 -1.43 -3.74 5.84
CA ALA A 32 -0.18 -4.14 5.18
C ALA A 32 0.10 -5.64 5.38
N LEU A 33 -0.09 -6.14 6.61
CA LEU A 33 0.11 -7.54 6.94
C LEU A 33 -0.95 -8.45 6.26
N GLU A 34 -2.23 -8.05 6.25
CA GLU A 34 -3.29 -8.76 5.52
C GLU A 34 -3.00 -8.86 4.02
N ASN A 35 -2.47 -7.79 3.43
CA ASN A 35 -2.06 -7.78 2.02
C ASN A 35 -0.88 -8.72 1.79
N TRP A 36 0.11 -8.70 2.67
CA TRP A 36 1.27 -9.59 2.59
C TRP A 36 0.85 -11.07 2.62
N PHE A 37 -0.05 -11.48 3.54
CA PHE A 37 -0.58 -12.83 3.55
C PHE A 37 -1.31 -13.20 2.26
N ARG A 38 -2.15 -12.29 1.76
CA ARG A 38 -2.87 -12.52 0.51
C ARG A 38 -1.90 -12.74 -0.66
N ASP A 39 -0.83 -11.95 -0.73
CA ASP A 39 0.18 -12.10 -1.77
C ASP A 39 0.88 -13.46 -1.68
N LYS A 40 1.17 -13.94 -0.46
CA LYS A 40 1.74 -15.28 -0.25
C LYS A 40 0.79 -16.38 -0.75
N TRP A 41 -0.50 -16.27 -0.45
CA TRP A 41 -1.50 -17.23 -0.93
C TRP A 41 -1.61 -17.25 -2.45
N VAL A 42 -1.65 -16.09 -3.09
CA VAL A 42 -1.66 -15.98 -4.57
C VAL A 42 -0.39 -16.61 -5.17
N GLN A 43 0.77 -16.38 -4.57
CA GLN A 43 2.02 -16.97 -5.01
C GLN A 43 2.00 -18.50 -4.87
N MET A 44 1.51 -19.04 -3.77
CA MET A 44 1.32 -20.48 -3.55
C MET A 44 0.35 -21.10 -4.56
N GLU A 45 -0.77 -20.43 -4.84
CA GLU A 45 -1.74 -20.87 -5.85
C GLU A 45 -1.11 -20.94 -7.23
N ASN A 46 -0.33 -19.95 -7.63
CA ASN A 46 0.38 -19.92 -8.90
C ASN A 46 1.37 -21.08 -9.02
N VAL A 47 2.16 -21.35 -7.97
CA VAL A 47 3.07 -22.51 -7.97
C VAL A 47 2.29 -23.81 -8.10
N SER A 48 1.25 -24.01 -7.29
CA SER A 48 0.41 -25.20 -7.35
C SER A 48 -0.20 -25.43 -8.72
N HIS A 49 -0.69 -24.35 -9.37
CA HIS A 49 -1.31 -24.45 -10.70
C HIS A 49 -0.32 -24.86 -11.79
N ILE A 50 0.92 -24.43 -11.67
CA ILE A 50 1.98 -24.76 -12.65
C ILE A 50 2.45 -26.21 -12.46
N ILE A 51 2.81 -26.59 -11.23
CA ILE A 51 3.38 -27.92 -10.94
C ILE A 51 2.39 -29.07 -11.21
N LYS A 52 1.09 -28.81 -11.00
CA LYS A 52 0.01 -29.78 -11.25
C LYS A 52 0.08 -30.40 -12.65
N ASN A 53 0.55 -29.63 -13.65
CA ASN A 53 0.59 -30.05 -15.04
C ASN A 53 1.83 -30.91 -15.40
N PHE A 54 2.84 -30.97 -14.52
CA PHE A 54 4.14 -31.60 -14.76
C PHE A 54 4.52 -32.67 -13.74
N ASP A 55 3.62 -33.06 -12.85
CA ASP A 55 3.93 -33.84 -11.64
C ASP A 55 4.58 -35.22 -11.90
N GLU A 56 4.46 -35.76 -13.10
CA GLU A 56 5.19 -36.98 -13.51
C GLU A 56 6.66 -36.71 -13.86
N ASP A 57 6.99 -35.50 -14.31
CA ASP A 57 8.37 -35.11 -14.65
C ASP A 57 9.00 -34.34 -13.46
N THR A 58 9.57 -35.11 -12.54
CA THR A 58 10.21 -34.55 -11.33
C THR A 58 11.27 -33.49 -11.63
N THR A 59 11.91 -33.55 -12.79
CA THR A 59 12.95 -32.60 -13.21
C THR A 59 12.31 -31.27 -13.60
N LYS A 60 11.21 -31.29 -14.35
CA LYS A 60 10.45 -30.09 -14.72
C LYS A 60 9.80 -29.46 -13.50
N VAL A 61 9.17 -30.26 -12.64
CA VAL A 61 8.58 -29.78 -11.38
C VAL A 61 9.62 -29.02 -10.55
N LEU A 62 10.79 -29.61 -10.35
CA LEU A 62 11.89 -28.97 -9.62
C LEU A 62 12.37 -27.69 -10.31
N GLY A 63 12.48 -27.70 -11.64
CA GLY A 63 12.84 -26.54 -12.44
C GLY A 63 11.89 -25.38 -12.23
N GLU A 64 10.58 -25.62 -12.35
CA GLU A 64 9.54 -24.61 -12.14
C GLU A 64 9.52 -24.09 -10.69
N MET A 65 9.64 -24.97 -9.70
CA MET A 65 9.72 -24.57 -8.29
C MET A 65 10.93 -23.65 -8.04
N ASN A 66 12.10 -23.96 -8.60
CA ASN A 66 13.30 -23.14 -8.46
C ASN A 66 13.16 -21.78 -9.16
N GLU A 67 12.54 -21.74 -10.34
CA GLU A 67 12.28 -20.45 -11.02
C GLU A 67 11.32 -19.57 -10.19
N ARG A 68 10.27 -20.16 -9.61
CA ARG A 68 9.35 -19.43 -8.73
C ARG A 68 10.02 -19.00 -7.42
N LEU A 69 10.92 -19.82 -6.87
CA LEU A 69 11.70 -19.46 -5.69
C LEU A 69 12.59 -18.23 -5.94
N LYS A 70 13.19 -18.12 -7.13
CA LYS A 70 13.95 -16.91 -7.52
C LYS A 70 13.05 -15.67 -7.66
N GLN A 71 11.83 -15.87 -8.14
CA GLN A 71 10.86 -14.79 -8.34
C GLN A 71 10.23 -14.33 -7.04
N TYR A 72 9.90 -15.26 -6.14
CA TYR A 72 9.17 -15.00 -4.89
C TYR A 72 10.14 -14.96 -3.71
N LYS A 73 10.81 -13.80 -3.52
CA LYS A 73 11.95 -13.61 -2.61
C LYS A 73 11.68 -13.93 -1.13
N ASP A 74 10.42 -13.92 -0.71
CA ASP A 74 10.09 -14.19 0.70
C ASP A 74 10.08 -15.70 0.99
N PHE A 75 9.79 -16.54 0.00
CA PHE A 75 9.93 -17.98 0.18
C PHE A 75 11.40 -18.39 0.20
N CYS A 76 11.75 -19.28 1.12
CA CYS A 76 13.08 -19.86 1.20
C CYS A 76 13.10 -21.32 0.71
N GLU A 77 11.95 -21.98 0.64
CA GLU A 77 11.84 -23.35 0.14
C GLU A 77 10.40 -23.63 -0.33
N PHE A 78 10.28 -24.39 -1.41
CA PHE A 78 9.05 -25.08 -1.80
C PHE A 78 9.24 -26.60 -1.68
N ILE A 79 8.25 -27.27 -1.09
CA ILE A 79 8.26 -28.69 -0.78
C ILE A 79 6.98 -29.33 -1.31
N ILE A 80 7.07 -30.53 -1.84
CA ILE A 80 5.90 -31.33 -2.20
C ILE A 80 5.88 -32.59 -1.30
N LEU A 81 4.80 -32.79 -0.60
CA LEU A 81 4.54 -34.00 0.14
C LEU A 81 3.75 -34.99 -0.70
N ASP A 82 4.07 -36.27 -0.54
CA ASP A 82 3.27 -37.36 -1.08
C ASP A 82 2.03 -37.67 -0.21
N ASP A 83 1.27 -38.65 -0.61
CA ASP A 83 0.08 -39.14 0.09
C ASP A 83 0.35 -39.78 1.48
N LYS A 84 1.62 -40.06 1.78
CA LYS A 84 2.08 -40.59 3.08
C LYS A 84 2.68 -39.51 3.97
N GLY A 85 2.84 -38.28 3.48
CA GLY A 85 3.46 -37.18 4.19
C GLY A 85 4.98 -37.14 4.11
N ILE A 86 5.58 -37.92 3.19
CA ILE A 86 7.02 -37.90 2.96
C ILE A 86 7.32 -36.80 1.94
N ILE A 87 8.43 -36.09 2.13
CA ILE A 87 8.90 -35.09 1.17
C ILE A 87 9.30 -35.77 -0.13
N PHE A 88 8.40 -35.72 -1.10
CA PHE A 88 8.60 -36.25 -2.44
C PHE A 88 9.60 -35.43 -3.24
N GLN A 89 9.50 -34.09 -3.16
CA GLN A 89 10.38 -33.16 -3.84
C GLN A 89 10.55 -31.87 -3.03
N SER A 90 11.75 -31.27 -3.10
CA SER A 90 12.07 -30.00 -2.45
C SER A 90 13.06 -29.21 -3.30
N THR A 91 12.94 -27.88 -3.27
CA THR A 91 13.94 -26.97 -3.81
C THR A 91 15.27 -27.02 -3.04
N TYR A 92 15.25 -27.57 -1.82
CA TYR A 92 16.45 -27.88 -1.04
C TYR A 92 16.62 -29.40 -0.90
N ASN A 93 17.51 -29.95 -1.72
CA ASN A 93 17.61 -31.39 -1.96
C ASN A 93 17.85 -32.26 -0.71
N LYS A 94 18.49 -31.67 0.35
CA LYS A 94 18.75 -32.39 1.60
C LYS A 94 17.50 -32.74 2.38
N HIS A 95 16.38 -32.06 2.12
CA HIS A 95 15.12 -32.32 2.81
C HIS A 95 14.28 -33.42 2.14
N LYS A 96 14.65 -33.88 0.95
CA LYS A 96 13.94 -34.96 0.28
C LYS A 96 13.97 -36.25 1.10
N GLY A 97 12.83 -36.91 1.21
CA GLY A 97 12.66 -38.16 1.98
C GLY A 97 12.39 -37.98 3.47
N ILE A 98 12.35 -36.75 3.98
CA ILE A 98 11.98 -36.49 5.38
C ILE A 98 10.49 -36.77 5.55
N ASP A 99 10.13 -37.43 6.66
CA ASP A 99 8.76 -37.71 7.06
C ASP A 99 8.17 -36.49 7.79
N MET A 100 7.11 -35.90 7.22
CA MET A 100 6.31 -34.82 7.77
C MET A 100 4.86 -35.24 8.02
N SER A 101 4.55 -36.52 8.09
CA SER A 101 3.19 -37.05 8.29
C SER A 101 2.54 -36.59 9.60
N SER A 102 3.34 -36.32 10.63
CA SER A 102 2.89 -35.79 11.91
C SER A 102 2.57 -34.28 11.85
N PHE A 103 3.03 -33.59 10.80
CA PHE A 103 2.99 -32.15 10.72
C PHE A 103 1.57 -31.62 10.46
N PRO A 104 1.14 -30.51 11.10
CA PRO A 104 -0.23 -30.02 10.98
C PRO A 104 -0.64 -29.68 9.53
N ASN A 105 0.27 -29.14 8.72
CA ASN A 105 0.03 -28.84 7.31
C ASN A 105 -0.32 -30.08 6.48
N TYR A 106 0.32 -31.23 6.77
CA TYR A 106 -0.02 -32.48 6.12
C TYR A 106 -1.43 -32.94 6.51
N LYS A 107 -1.75 -32.94 7.83
CA LYS A 107 -3.07 -33.34 8.32
C LYS A 107 -4.20 -32.51 7.73
N LYS A 108 -4.02 -31.18 7.68
CA LYS A 108 -4.98 -30.24 7.09
C LYS A 108 -5.06 -30.38 5.56
N GLY A 109 -3.95 -30.54 4.90
CA GLY A 109 -3.90 -30.77 3.44
C GLY A 109 -4.61 -32.07 3.03
N MET A 110 -4.55 -33.12 3.85
CA MET A 110 -5.31 -34.35 3.61
C MET A 110 -6.83 -34.16 3.77
N GLN A 111 -7.26 -33.11 4.50
CA GLN A 111 -8.65 -32.67 4.61
C GLN A 111 -9.06 -31.67 3.53
N GLU A 112 -8.22 -31.47 2.50
CA GLU A 112 -8.40 -30.50 1.41
C GLU A 112 -8.41 -29.03 1.87
N GLU A 113 -7.89 -28.73 3.05
CA GLU A 113 -7.82 -27.39 3.58
C GLU A 113 -6.47 -26.73 3.25
N ARG A 114 -6.53 -25.48 2.81
CA ARG A 114 -5.35 -24.60 2.81
C ARG A 114 -5.05 -24.24 4.25
N PHE A 115 -3.79 -24.29 4.62
CA PHE A 115 -3.42 -24.03 6.00
C PHE A 115 -2.08 -23.35 6.11
N MET A 116 -2.00 -22.34 6.99
CA MET A 116 -0.76 -21.72 7.42
C MET A 116 -0.47 -22.15 8.86
N TYR A 117 0.63 -22.85 9.05
CA TYR A 117 1.15 -23.25 10.35
C TYR A 117 2.29 -22.33 10.77
N GLY A 118 2.27 -21.84 11.98
CA GLY A 118 3.30 -20.97 12.54
C GLY A 118 2.72 -19.74 13.23
N PRO A 119 3.60 -18.94 13.88
CA PRO A 119 5.05 -19.14 13.94
C PRO A 119 5.44 -20.37 14.78
N TYR A 120 6.51 -21.06 14.39
CA TYR A 120 7.06 -22.20 15.11
C TYR A 120 8.58 -22.32 14.88
N VAL A 121 9.28 -22.92 15.85
CA VAL A 121 10.70 -23.22 15.70
C VAL A 121 10.89 -24.39 14.75
N ASP A 122 11.61 -24.19 13.66
CA ASP A 122 11.87 -25.19 12.64
C ASP A 122 13.37 -25.38 12.40
N LYS A 123 13.90 -26.49 12.92
CA LYS A 123 15.31 -26.85 12.77
C LYS A 123 15.76 -26.95 11.30
N TYR A 124 14.88 -27.30 10.40
CA TYR A 124 15.21 -27.47 8.99
C TYR A 124 15.38 -26.12 8.26
N THR A 125 14.85 -25.04 8.81
CA THR A 125 15.04 -23.71 8.25
C THR A 125 16.52 -23.27 8.31
N LEU A 126 17.25 -23.67 9.36
CA LEU A 126 18.68 -23.34 9.51
C LEU A 126 19.61 -24.11 8.56
N ASP A 127 19.13 -25.22 7.99
CA ASP A 127 19.91 -25.99 7.00
C ASP A 127 20.00 -25.27 5.65
N ILE A 128 19.08 -24.33 5.38
CA ILE A 128 19.01 -23.59 4.13
C ILE A 128 20.02 -22.44 4.17
N ASP A 129 20.76 -22.24 3.06
CA ASP A 129 21.63 -21.06 2.93
C ASP A 129 20.80 -19.77 2.82
N LEU A 130 20.67 -19.09 3.93
CA LEU A 130 19.94 -17.82 4.06
C LEU A 130 20.87 -16.60 4.09
N SER A 131 22.09 -16.72 3.59
CA SER A 131 23.12 -15.66 3.61
C SER A 131 22.68 -14.32 3.01
N LYS A 132 21.64 -14.32 2.18
CA LYS A 132 21.03 -13.13 1.57
C LYS A 132 19.93 -12.50 2.43
N LYS A 133 19.48 -13.15 3.49
CA LYS A 133 18.47 -12.63 4.40
C LYS A 133 19.14 -11.82 5.53
N LYS A 134 18.47 -10.76 5.97
CA LYS A 134 18.98 -9.87 7.03
C LYS A 134 19.08 -10.60 8.37
N PHE A 135 18.13 -11.48 8.63
CA PHE A 135 18.09 -12.37 9.78
C PHE A 135 17.87 -13.80 9.30
N SER A 136 18.58 -14.73 9.91
CA SER A 136 18.41 -16.17 9.72
C SER A 136 18.07 -16.77 11.06
N ASP A 137 16.79 -16.88 11.35
CA ASP A 137 16.27 -17.51 12.57
C ASP A 137 15.53 -18.80 12.23
N GLU A 138 15.39 -19.67 13.21
CA GLU A 138 14.64 -20.92 13.08
C GLU A 138 13.13 -20.73 13.08
N VAL A 139 12.65 -19.53 13.43
CA VAL A 139 11.20 -19.25 13.47
C VAL A 139 10.63 -19.11 12.06
N THR A 140 9.62 -19.90 11.80
CA THR A 140 9.12 -20.17 10.45
C THR A 140 7.59 -20.07 10.38
N LEU A 141 7.12 -19.66 9.20
CA LEU A 141 5.73 -19.82 8.75
C LEU A 141 5.70 -20.83 7.61
N MET A 142 4.82 -21.82 7.68
CA MET A 142 4.65 -22.83 6.67
C MET A 142 3.26 -22.74 6.04
N PHE A 143 3.21 -22.38 4.75
CA PHE A 143 2.00 -22.35 3.96
C PHE A 143 1.79 -23.68 3.28
N SER A 144 0.56 -24.17 3.18
CA SER A 144 0.23 -25.41 2.48
C SER A 144 -1.00 -25.30 1.59
N ILE A 145 -0.91 -25.88 0.40
CA ILE A 145 -2.03 -26.02 -0.53
C ILE A 145 -2.09 -27.48 -1.00
N PRO A 146 -3.20 -28.18 -0.78
CA PRO A 146 -3.43 -29.49 -1.37
C PRO A 146 -3.76 -29.34 -2.86
N TYR A 147 -3.30 -30.29 -3.67
CA TYR A 147 -3.68 -30.40 -5.08
C TYR A 147 -3.76 -31.88 -5.51
N ILE A 148 -4.49 -32.13 -6.59
CA ILE A 148 -4.56 -33.43 -7.21
C ILE A 148 -3.70 -33.37 -8.48
N ASN A 149 -2.77 -34.30 -8.59
CA ASN A 149 -1.88 -34.38 -9.75
C ASN A 149 -2.58 -35.03 -10.97
N CYS A 150 -1.88 -35.12 -12.10
CA CYS A 150 -2.39 -35.73 -13.33
C CYS A 150 -2.69 -37.24 -13.19
N THR A 151 -2.08 -37.93 -12.21
CA THR A 151 -2.36 -39.34 -11.89
C THR A 151 -3.46 -39.54 -10.85
N SER A 152 -4.21 -38.49 -10.53
CA SER A 152 -5.27 -38.48 -9.49
C SER A 152 -4.77 -38.78 -8.07
N SER A 153 -3.47 -38.66 -7.82
CA SER A 153 -2.88 -38.76 -6.50
C SER A 153 -2.92 -37.42 -5.79
N ARG A 154 -3.24 -37.44 -4.50
CA ARG A 154 -3.22 -36.21 -3.67
C ARG A 154 -1.79 -35.85 -3.31
N ARG A 155 -1.45 -34.59 -3.50
CA ARG A 155 -0.18 -33.99 -3.14
C ARG A 155 -0.43 -32.73 -2.30
N ILE A 156 0.54 -32.32 -1.51
CA ILE A 156 0.48 -31.09 -0.73
C ILE A 156 1.73 -30.26 -1.06
N LEU A 157 1.53 -29.10 -1.62
CA LEU A 157 2.58 -28.10 -1.79
C LEU A 157 2.75 -27.33 -0.49
N LEU A 158 3.98 -27.32 0.04
CA LEU A 158 4.38 -26.46 1.15
C LEU A 158 5.27 -25.32 0.66
N GLY A 159 5.11 -24.15 1.26
CA GLY A 159 5.99 -23.01 1.06
C GLY A 159 6.50 -22.51 2.41
N ARG A 160 7.81 -22.53 2.60
CA ARG A 160 8.50 -22.09 3.81
C ARG A 160 8.84 -20.61 3.70
N VAL A 161 8.46 -19.82 4.70
CA VAL A 161 8.75 -18.38 4.80
C VAL A 161 9.36 -18.13 6.17
N LEU A 162 10.39 -17.29 6.23
CA LEU A 162 10.93 -16.82 7.51
C LEU A 162 9.90 -15.94 8.20
N ASN A 163 9.67 -16.19 9.47
CA ASN A 163 8.72 -15.39 10.24
C ASN A 163 9.16 -13.92 10.35
N ASP A 164 10.46 -13.65 10.41
CA ASP A 164 11.01 -12.29 10.44
C ASP A 164 10.65 -11.41 9.22
N ASP A 165 10.33 -12.00 8.08
CA ASP A 165 9.84 -11.23 6.92
C ASP A 165 8.57 -10.43 7.24
N MET A 166 7.73 -10.88 8.20
CA MET A 166 6.59 -10.11 8.73
C MET A 166 7.04 -8.86 9.49
N SER A 167 8.15 -8.96 10.22
CA SER A 167 8.69 -7.83 11.00
C SER A 167 8.98 -6.64 10.10
N ASN A 168 9.51 -6.87 8.89
CA ASN A 168 9.77 -5.81 7.92
C ASN A 168 8.47 -5.15 7.41
N VAL A 169 7.37 -5.91 7.33
CA VAL A 169 6.07 -5.38 6.90
C VAL A 169 5.48 -4.42 7.92
N ILE A 170 5.62 -4.74 9.22
CA ILE A 170 5.05 -3.93 10.30
C ILE A 170 5.98 -2.81 10.76
N GLN A 171 7.31 -2.96 10.56
CA GLN A 171 8.35 -2.01 10.97
C GLN A 171 8.80 -1.08 9.83
N ASP A 172 7.95 -0.76 8.89
CA ASP A 172 8.28 0.18 7.82
C ASP A 172 8.69 1.54 8.39
N GLU A 173 10.00 1.86 8.32
CA GLU A 173 10.63 2.99 9.00
C GLU A 173 10.17 4.34 8.47
N ASP A 174 9.98 4.46 7.16
CA ASP A 174 9.58 5.70 6.51
C ASP A 174 8.22 6.21 7.02
N THR A 175 7.42 5.34 7.59
CA THR A 175 6.07 5.64 8.05
C THR A 175 5.93 5.75 9.58
N HIS A 176 7.02 5.60 10.34
CA HIS A 176 6.99 5.82 11.80
C HIS A 176 6.74 7.30 12.13
N VAL A 177 5.65 7.56 12.85
CA VAL A 177 5.29 8.90 13.32
C VAL A 177 6.19 9.32 14.48
N TYR A 178 6.43 8.40 15.41
CA TYR A 178 7.37 8.57 16.52
C TYR A 178 8.71 7.97 16.10
N LYS A 179 9.59 8.85 15.60
CA LYS A 179 10.84 8.40 14.94
C LYS A 179 11.85 7.82 15.90
N ASP A 180 11.86 8.31 17.15
CA ASP A 180 12.87 7.91 18.12
C ASP A 180 12.44 6.67 18.90
N SER A 181 11.13 6.51 19.14
CA SER A 181 10.60 5.47 20.03
C SER A 181 9.47 4.62 19.46
N GLY A 182 8.97 4.95 18.27
CA GLY A 182 7.87 4.18 17.68
C GLY A 182 8.28 2.75 17.41
N ASP A 183 7.53 1.79 17.93
CA ASP A 183 7.72 0.36 17.72
C ASP A 183 6.40 -0.33 17.37
N ASN A 184 6.47 -1.30 16.49
CA ASN A 184 5.33 -2.13 16.13
C ASN A 184 5.73 -3.59 16.26
N TYR A 185 4.99 -4.36 17.03
CA TYR A 185 5.33 -5.75 17.24
C TYR A 185 4.09 -6.63 17.31
N LEU A 186 4.31 -7.91 16.99
CA LEU A 186 3.31 -8.96 17.08
C LEU A 186 3.59 -9.82 18.30
N PHE A 187 2.53 -10.33 18.92
CA PHE A 187 2.64 -11.21 20.07
C PHE A 187 1.55 -12.29 20.06
N MET A 188 1.83 -13.39 20.74
CA MET A 188 0.91 -14.52 20.89
C MET A 188 -0.26 -14.14 21.81
N VAL A 189 -1.49 -14.37 21.35
CA VAL A 189 -2.73 -14.10 22.12
C VAL A 189 -3.19 -15.33 22.88
N LYS A 190 -3.10 -16.51 22.27
CA LYS A 190 -3.44 -17.78 22.91
C LYS A 190 -2.17 -18.50 23.39
N THR A 191 -2.33 -19.42 24.33
CA THR A 191 -1.25 -20.35 24.70
C THR A 191 -1.34 -21.55 23.78
N ASP A 192 -0.77 -21.44 22.60
CA ASP A 192 -0.71 -22.49 21.60
C ASP A 192 0.74 -22.87 21.31
N ARG A 193 1.01 -24.12 20.99
CA ARG A 193 2.31 -24.65 20.57
C ARG A 193 3.46 -24.32 21.53
N ASP A 194 3.17 -24.39 22.83
CA ASP A 194 4.09 -24.07 23.93
C ASP A 194 4.59 -22.60 23.93
N ILE A 195 3.94 -21.73 23.16
CA ILE A 195 4.24 -20.29 23.15
C ILE A 195 3.30 -19.59 24.14
N PRO A 196 3.81 -19.03 25.24
CA PRO A 196 2.98 -18.35 26.23
C PRO A 196 2.34 -17.07 25.67
N GLN A 197 1.19 -16.69 26.23
CA GLN A 197 0.56 -15.39 25.92
C GLN A 197 1.51 -14.23 26.17
N GLY A 198 1.50 -13.28 25.26
CA GLY A 198 2.34 -12.08 25.33
C GLY A 198 3.79 -12.28 24.90
N THR A 199 4.15 -13.47 24.39
CA THR A 199 5.46 -13.73 23.80
C THR A 199 5.57 -13.06 22.43
N ALA A 200 6.70 -12.40 22.19
CA ALA A 200 6.99 -11.76 20.91
C ALA A 200 7.06 -12.77 19.78
N ILE A 201 6.33 -12.51 18.69
CA ILE A 201 6.37 -13.30 17.45
C ILE A 201 6.83 -12.45 16.26
N SER A 202 7.40 -11.29 16.51
CA SER A 202 8.05 -10.43 15.54
C SER A 202 9.22 -9.72 16.17
N ARG A 203 10.14 -9.31 15.35
CA ARG A 203 11.31 -8.52 15.76
C ARG A 203 10.89 -7.14 16.23
N SER A 204 11.50 -6.64 17.31
CA SER A 204 11.41 -5.26 17.72
C SER A 204 12.29 -4.36 16.86
N ARG A 205 11.87 -3.13 16.66
CA ARG A 205 12.67 -2.07 16.05
C ARG A 205 14.01 -1.86 16.78
N PHE A 206 14.02 -1.99 18.09
CA PHE A 206 15.19 -1.73 18.93
C PHE A 206 16.26 -2.83 18.89
N GLU A 207 15.98 -3.93 18.21
CA GLU A 207 16.97 -4.98 18.00
C GLU A 207 17.92 -4.65 16.85
N ASP A 208 17.47 -3.92 15.84
CA ASP A 208 18.22 -3.65 14.63
C ASP A 208 18.84 -2.26 14.64
N ASN A 209 20.16 -2.18 14.45
CA ASN A 209 20.90 -0.93 14.35
C ASN A 209 20.36 0.03 13.28
N THR A 210 19.75 -0.51 12.21
CA THR A 210 19.16 0.28 11.13
C THR A 210 17.98 1.13 11.61
N PHE A 211 17.20 0.59 12.54
CA PHE A 211 16.02 1.29 13.06
C PHE A 211 16.31 2.17 14.27
N THR A 212 17.28 1.80 15.06
CA THR A 212 17.55 2.44 16.35
C THR A 212 18.74 3.38 16.34
N MET A 213 19.36 3.62 15.20
CA MET A 213 20.62 4.38 15.11
C MET A 213 21.73 3.86 16.01
N GLY A 214 21.82 2.55 16.16
CA GLY A 214 22.83 1.88 16.99
C GLY A 214 22.36 1.48 18.38
N ASP A 215 21.13 1.74 18.75
CA ASP A 215 20.53 1.32 20.02
C ASP A 215 20.05 -0.14 19.93
N ASN A 216 20.98 -1.09 20.05
CA ASN A 216 20.74 -2.51 19.86
C ASN A 216 20.60 -3.23 21.19
N LEU A 217 19.47 -3.91 21.42
CA LEU A 217 19.21 -4.64 22.65
C LEU A 217 20.12 -5.85 22.85
N LYS A 218 20.81 -6.36 21.82
CA LYS A 218 21.80 -7.45 21.98
C LYS A 218 22.99 -7.00 22.84
N ASP A 219 23.40 -5.74 22.71
CA ASP A 219 24.41 -5.13 23.55
C ASP A 219 23.87 -4.67 24.91
N GLY A 220 22.55 -4.52 24.98
CA GLY A 220 21.79 -4.15 26.15
C GLY A 220 21.56 -2.66 26.28
N ILE A 221 20.34 -2.31 26.71
CA ILE A 221 19.99 -0.93 27.09
C ILE A 221 20.15 -0.79 28.60
N LYS A 222 20.99 0.17 29.02
CA LYS A 222 21.20 0.47 30.43
C LYS A 222 20.03 1.31 30.95
N THR A 223 19.25 0.73 31.85
CA THR A 223 18.13 1.41 32.47
C THR A 223 18.49 1.91 33.88
N SER A 224 17.90 3.00 34.33
CA SER A 224 18.18 3.59 35.65
C SER A 224 17.63 2.77 36.82
N LYS A 225 16.64 1.90 36.59
CA LYS A 225 15.94 1.15 37.64
C LYS A 225 16.12 -0.35 37.60
N TRP A 226 16.39 -0.91 36.43
CA TRP A 226 16.29 -2.35 36.16
C TRP A 226 17.59 -2.96 35.65
N GLY A 227 18.69 -2.19 35.62
CA GLY A 227 19.95 -2.63 35.06
C GLY A 227 19.96 -2.64 33.54
N THR A 228 20.72 -3.55 32.97
CA THR A 228 20.86 -3.68 31.50
C THR A 228 19.90 -4.74 30.98
N VAL A 229 18.98 -4.33 30.13
CA VAL A 229 18.10 -5.24 29.37
C VAL A 229 18.82 -5.70 28.11
N ARG A 230 18.89 -6.99 27.89
CA ARG A 230 19.60 -7.60 26.75
C ARG A 230 18.71 -8.61 26.07
N ILE A 231 18.84 -8.69 24.73
CA ILE A 231 18.28 -9.75 23.89
C ILE A 231 19.47 -10.57 23.36
N LYS A 232 19.49 -11.87 23.63
CA LYS A 232 20.65 -12.72 23.29
C LYS A 232 20.65 -13.16 21.84
N LYS A 233 19.48 -13.51 21.30
CA LYS A 233 19.30 -13.98 19.92
C LYS A 233 18.52 -12.97 19.10
N HIS A 234 17.25 -13.27 18.91
CA HIS A 234 16.26 -12.50 18.18
C HIS A 234 15.05 -12.26 19.07
N THR A 235 14.27 -11.19 18.86
CA THR A 235 13.10 -10.88 19.69
C THR A 235 11.98 -11.90 19.56
N GLU A 236 11.92 -12.66 18.49
CA GLU A 236 10.94 -13.73 18.30
C GLU A 236 11.14 -14.84 19.34
N PHE A 237 10.12 -15.11 20.13
CA PHE A 237 10.07 -16.05 21.25
C PHE A 237 11.05 -15.75 22.41
N GLU A 238 11.90 -14.72 22.29
CA GLU A 238 12.86 -14.38 23.34
C GLU A 238 12.29 -13.40 24.36
N ILE A 239 11.39 -12.51 23.91
CA ILE A 239 10.75 -11.53 24.77
C ILE A 239 9.32 -11.92 25.07
N ARG A 240 8.95 -11.79 26.34
CA ARG A 240 7.55 -11.76 26.78
C ARG A 240 7.23 -10.36 27.25
N PHE A 241 6.20 -9.74 26.68
CA PHE A 241 5.83 -8.35 26.98
C PHE A 241 5.21 -8.23 28.37
N THR A 242 6.05 -8.11 29.37
CA THR A 242 5.68 -8.03 30.78
C THR A 242 6.04 -6.68 31.39
N ASP A 243 5.26 -6.27 32.40
CA ASP A 243 5.66 -5.20 33.30
C ASP A 243 6.83 -5.67 34.17
N PRO A 244 7.96 -5.01 34.10
CA PRO A 244 9.17 -5.43 34.82
C PRO A 244 9.04 -5.48 36.32
N LYS A 245 8.08 -4.74 36.92
CA LYS A 245 7.86 -4.72 38.37
C LYS A 245 7.04 -5.90 38.86
N THR A 246 6.06 -6.29 38.08
CA THR A 246 5.08 -7.33 38.48
C THR A 246 5.35 -8.67 37.85
N GLY A 247 6.17 -8.72 36.77
CA GLY A 247 6.39 -9.93 35.98
C GLY A 247 5.14 -10.42 35.23
N LYS A 248 4.03 -9.67 35.31
CA LYS A 248 2.79 -9.97 34.58
C LYS A 248 2.80 -9.23 33.22
N LEU A 249 1.94 -9.68 32.30
CA LEU A 249 1.77 -8.97 31.03
C LEU A 249 1.46 -7.50 31.28
N HIS A 250 2.14 -6.60 30.56
CA HIS A 250 1.84 -5.18 30.70
C HIS A 250 0.45 -4.85 30.14
N ASN A 251 -0.10 -3.73 30.59
CA ASN A 251 -1.52 -3.41 30.37
C ASN A 251 -1.91 -3.35 28.88
N GLY A 252 -1.03 -2.88 28.00
CA GLY A 252 -1.30 -2.82 26.57
C GLY A 252 -1.60 -4.20 25.97
N VAL A 253 -0.69 -5.15 26.20
CA VAL A 253 -0.85 -6.54 25.75
C VAL A 253 -2.00 -7.23 26.46
N LEU A 254 -2.11 -7.08 27.80
CA LEU A 254 -3.17 -7.69 28.59
C LEU A 254 -4.56 -7.26 28.12
N ASN A 255 -4.76 -5.97 27.92
CA ASN A 255 -6.04 -5.40 27.47
C ASN A 255 -6.36 -5.85 26.04
N THR A 256 -5.37 -5.89 25.15
CA THR A 256 -5.56 -6.39 23.78
C THR A 256 -6.00 -7.83 23.77
N ILE A 257 -5.44 -8.69 24.63
CA ILE A 257 -5.85 -10.09 24.75
C ILE A 257 -7.28 -10.22 25.31
N LYS A 258 -7.60 -9.45 26.36
CA LYS A 258 -8.89 -9.56 27.06
C LYS A 258 -10.05 -8.94 26.31
N ASN A 259 -9.82 -7.74 25.77
CA ASN A 259 -10.87 -6.88 25.20
C ASN A 259 -10.90 -6.89 23.68
N GLY A 260 -9.93 -7.53 23.02
CA GLY A 260 -9.73 -7.48 21.58
C GLY A 260 -8.97 -6.24 21.10
N GLU A 261 -8.83 -5.23 21.95
CA GLU A 261 -8.09 -3.99 21.63
C GLU A 261 -7.56 -3.32 22.91
N ASN A 262 -6.59 -2.43 22.72
CA ASN A 262 -6.12 -1.48 23.72
C ASN A 262 -5.90 -0.12 23.07
N LEU A 263 -6.21 0.94 23.76
CA LEU A 263 -5.85 2.30 23.39
C LEU A 263 -5.49 3.07 24.66
N ASP A 264 -4.22 3.21 24.94
CA ASP A 264 -3.73 3.94 26.12
C ASP A 264 -2.55 4.82 25.72
N CYS A 265 -2.81 6.12 25.58
CA CYS A 265 -1.78 7.12 25.34
C CYS A 265 -1.41 7.91 26.60
N TRP A 266 -2.14 7.72 27.71
CA TRP A 266 -1.86 8.29 29.03
C TRP A 266 -2.76 7.63 30.08
N PRO A 267 -2.20 7.15 31.19
CA PRO A 267 -0.82 7.33 31.68
C PRO A 267 0.21 6.43 31.01
N GLY A 268 -0.20 5.48 30.15
CA GLY A 268 0.66 4.48 29.59
C GLY A 268 1.05 3.37 30.57
N TYR A 269 1.92 2.50 30.13
CA TYR A 269 2.43 1.34 30.86
C TYR A 269 3.91 1.14 30.56
N PRO A 270 4.67 0.47 31.44
CA PRO A 270 6.07 0.16 31.16
C PRO A 270 6.17 -0.99 30.15
N ASP A 271 7.02 -0.83 29.15
CA ASP A 271 7.36 -1.88 28.20
C ASP A 271 8.53 -2.75 28.70
N TYR A 272 8.94 -3.71 27.88
CA TYR A 272 10.06 -4.60 28.17
C TYR A 272 11.43 -3.89 28.28
N ARG A 273 11.55 -2.64 27.82
CA ARG A 273 12.71 -1.77 27.99
C ARG A 273 12.63 -0.98 29.30
N HIS A 274 11.63 -1.19 30.13
CA HIS A 274 11.32 -0.43 31.36
C HIS A 274 11.00 1.06 31.12
N ILE A 275 10.59 1.42 29.92
CA ILE A 275 10.18 2.76 29.53
C ILE A 275 8.65 2.84 29.54
N MET A 276 8.12 4.00 29.95
CA MET A 276 6.67 4.24 29.85
C MET A 276 6.29 4.52 28.42
N VAL A 277 5.45 3.66 27.86
CA VAL A 277 4.93 3.75 26.49
C VAL A 277 3.41 3.94 26.51
N GLY A 278 2.89 4.44 25.40
CA GLY A 278 1.47 4.47 25.09
C GLY A 278 1.26 4.02 23.66
N GLY A 279 0.08 3.48 23.37
CA GLY A 279 -0.16 2.98 22.03
C GLY A 279 -1.51 2.34 21.81
N LYS A 280 -1.65 1.71 20.65
CA LYS A 280 -2.83 0.95 20.22
C LYS A 280 -2.49 -0.52 20.05
N GLY A 281 -3.28 -1.37 20.69
CA GLY A 281 -3.29 -2.82 20.48
C GLY A 281 -4.50 -3.24 19.65
N THR A 282 -4.34 -4.21 18.76
CA THR A 282 -5.41 -4.80 17.95
C THR A 282 -5.17 -6.27 17.68
N LEU A 283 -6.23 -7.04 17.45
CA LEU A 283 -6.12 -8.44 17.05
C LEU A 283 -5.93 -8.59 15.55
N ILE A 284 -5.14 -9.59 15.19
CA ILE A 284 -4.91 -10.03 13.82
C ILE A 284 -5.22 -11.51 13.72
N LYS A 285 -6.03 -11.88 12.75
CA LYS A 285 -6.32 -13.26 12.41
C LYS A 285 -5.71 -13.56 11.04
N PRO A 286 -4.60 -14.30 10.97
CA PRO A 286 -4.01 -14.68 9.70
C PRO A 286 -4.98 -15.54 8.88
N PRO A 287 -5.08 -15.34 7.58
CA PRO A 287 -5.97 -16.13 6.73
C PRO A 287 -5.50 -17.59 6.66
N CYS A 288 -6.44 -18.53 6.71
CA CYS A 288 -6.19 -19.97 6.69
C CYS A 288 -5.28 -20.45 7.83
N SER A 289 -5.40 -19.84 9.00
CA SER A 289 -4.68 -20.23 10.21
C SER A 289 -5.64 -20.39 11.39
N ASP A 290 -5.28 -21.22 12.34
CA ASP A 290 -5.98 -21.39 13.62
C ASP A 290 -5.52 -20.38 14.69
N GLU A 291 -4.54 -19.56 14.36
CA GLU A 291 -3.93 -18.58 15.25
C GLU A 291 -4.68 -17.26 15.31
N VAL A 292 -4.55 -16.62 16.47
CA VAL A 292 -4.91 -15.20 16.66
C VAL A 292 -3.73 -14.51 17.31
N TRP A 293 -3.24 -13.48 16.67
CA TRP A 293 -2.14 -12.67 17.17
C TRP A 293 -2.62 -11.31 17.66
N GLY A 294 -1.89 -10.72 18.57
CA GLY A 294 -2.02 -9.32 18.91
C GLY A 294 -0.92 -8.50 18.22
N MET A 295 -1.26 -7.29 17.82
CA MET A 295 -0.32 -6.31 17.30
C MET A 295 -0.40 -5.07 18.18
N MET A 296 0.75 -4.64 18.71
CA MET A 296 0.90 -3.36 19.37
C MET A 296 1.64 -2.38 18.46
N CYS A 297 1.16 -1.14 18.48
CA CYS A 297 1.86 0.00 17.92
C CYS A 297 2.06 1.00 19.06
N GLU A 298 3.29 1.23 19.46
CA GLU A 298 3.65 1.95 20.67
C GLU A 298 4.63 3.10 20.41
N GLY A 299 4.73 4.01 21.35
CA GLY A 299 5.73 5.05 21.39
C GLY A 299 5.94 5.51 22.82
N ASP A 300 7.12 6.02 23.11
CA ASP A 300 7.45 6.49 24.46
C ASP A 300 6.58 7.67 24.86
N ILE A 301 6.01 7.63 26.06
CA ILE A 301 5.27 8.76 26.65
C ILE A 301 6.11 10.04 26.62
N SER A 302 7.42 9.90 26.77
CA SER A 302 8.34 11.03 26.70
C SER A 302 8.40 11.68 25.32
N GLU A 303 8.32 10.90 24.24
CA GLU A 303 8.28 11.43 22.89
C GLU A 303 6.87 11.92 22.51
N ILE A 304 5.83 11.14 22.83
CA ILE A 304 4.42 11.48 22.55
C ILE A 304 4.11 12.89 23.10
N TYR A 305 4.52 13.18 24.33
CA TYR A 305 4.25 14.48 24.98
C TYR A 305 5.44 15.45 24.92
N ASN A 306 6.53 15.15 24.24
CA ASN A 306 7.63 16.09 23.99
C ASN A 306 7.25 17.13 22.91
N PHE A 307 6.02 17.55 22.95
CA PHE A 307 5.49 18.53 22.02
C PHE A 307 5.72 19.93 22.60
N LYS A 308 6.48 20.73 21.88
CA LYS A 308 6.80 22.11 22.28
C LYS A 308 5.91 23.06 21.51
N SER A 309 4.62 23.08 21.87
CA SER A 309 3.63 23.92 21.21
C SER A 309 4.13 25.35 21.04
N ILE A 310 4.03 25.85 19.83
CA ILE A 310 4.33 27.24 19.48
C ILE A 310 3.48 28.21 20.31
N ASN A 311 2.22 27.82 20.56
CA ASN A 311 1.29 28.60 21.40
C ASN A 311 1.77 28.83 22.84
N ILE A 312 2.61 27.93 23.38
CA ILE A 312 3.18 28.07 24.73
C ILE A 312 4.57 28.68 24.63
N ARG A 313 5.35 28.24 23.66
CA ARG A 313 6.76 28.62 23.57
C ARG A 313 6.97 30.07 23.20
N ILE A 314 6.23 30.61 22.24
CA ILE A 314 6.39 32.01 21.82
C ILE A 314 5.99 32.98 22.93
N PRO A 315 4.79 32.88 23.56
CA PRO A 315 4.44 33.78 24.67
C PRO A 315 5.40 33.67 25.85
N LEU A 316 5.88 32.47 26.16
CA LEU A 316 6.80 32.26 27.29
C LEU A 316 8.16 32.89 27.01
N VAL A 317 8.69 32.79 25.82
CA VAL A 317 9.96 33.42 25.43
C VAL A 317 9.80 34.93 25.38
N ILE A 318 8.73 35.45 24.80
CA ILE A 318 8.43 36.90 24.76
C ILE A 318 8.28 37.44 26.16
N SER A 319 7.53 36.74 27.02
CA SER A 319 7.37 37.14 28.45
C SER A 319 8.71 37.15 29.17
N ALA A 320 9.58 36.17 28.96
CA ALA A 320 10.91 36.11 29.58
C ALA A 320 11.81 37.25 29.10
N VAL A 321 11.83 37.52 27.80
CA VAL A 321 12.59 38.63 27.21
C VAL A 321 12.03 39.98 27.73
N SER A 322 10.71 40.12 27.79
CA SER A 322 10.04 41.30 28.29
C SER A 322 10.34 41.56 29.76
N ALA A 323 10.33 40.51 30.57
CA ALA A 323 10.67 40.61 32.00
C ALA A 323 12.14 41.04 32.19
N ALA A 324 13.06 40.43 31.44
CA ALA A 324 14.48 40.81 31.50
C ALA A 324 14.70 42.28 31.09
N ALA A 325 14.05 42.69 30.03
CA ALA A 325 14.16 44.04 29.52
C ALA A 325 13.52 45.08 30.48
N MET A 326 12.41 44.74 31.14
CA MET A 326 11.79 45.53 32.17
C MET A 326 12.76 45.75 33.35
N VAL A 327 13.45 44.71 33.80
CA VAL A 327 14.48 44.82 34.83
C VAL A 327 15.62 45.75 34.37
N CYS A 328 16.13 45.56 33.16
CA CYS A 328 17.18 46.42 32.60
C CYS A 328 16.74 47.90 32.48
N GLY A 329 15.52 48.14 31.99
CA GLY A 329 14.95 49.47 31.87
C GLY A 329 14.78 50.19 33.23
N ASN A 330 14.32 49.45 34.25
CA ASN A 330 14.23 49.97 35.61
C ASN A 330 15.58 50.34 36.19
N ILE A 331 16.60 49.51 36.00
CA ILE A 331 17.97 49.80 36.44
C ILE A 331 18.51 51.03 35.73
N ALA A 332 18.31 51.18 34.44
CA ALA A 332 18.74 52.34 33.63
C ALA A 332 18.05 53.65 34.09
N TYR A 333 16.76 53.57 34.37
CA TYR A 333 16.00 54.68 34.91
C TYR A 333 16.50 55.11 36.30
N TYR A 334 16.77 54.17 37.18
CA TYR A 334 17.27 54.42 38.52
C TYR A 334 18.68 55.05 38.50
N LEU A 335 19.53 54.66 37.55
CA LEU A 335 20.89 55.20 37.42
C LEU A 335 20.91 56.60 36.82
N LYS A 336 20.07 56.92 35.84
CA LYS A 336 20.00 58.23 35.16
C LYS A 336 18.57 58.59 34.74
N PRO A 337 17.75 59.19 35.58
CA PRO A 337 16.33 59.48 35.32
C PRO A 337 16.07 60.33 34.05
N ASN A 338 16.95 61.28 33.73
CA ASN A 338 16.81 62.17 32.59
C ASN A 338 16.89 61.43 31.21
N TYR A 339 17.39 60.18 31.18
CA TYR A 339 17.44 59.35 29.96
C TYR A 339 16.39 58.23 29.97
N GLY A 340 15.44 58.25 30.93
CA GLY A 340 14.44 57.18 31.07
C GLY A 340 13.62 56.91 29.82
N ILE A 341 13.17 57.96 29.12
CA ILE A 341 12.41 57.81 27.87
C ILE A 341 13.28 57.18 26.77
N ILE A 342 14.50 57.65 26.60
CA ILE A 342 15.43 57.16 25.57
C ILE A 342 15.78 55.68 25.83
N SER A 343 16.07 55.31 27.08
CA SER A 343 16.37 53.93 27.46
C SER A 343 15.17 53.01 27.22
N SER A 344 13.96 53.46 27.51
CA SER A 344 12.73 52.70 27.26
C SER A 344 12.50 52.45 25.76
N ILE A 345 12.74 53.43 24.92
CA ILE A 345 12.66 53.28 23.45
C ILE A 345 13.70 52.28 22.96
N ILE A 346 14.94 52.36 23.42
CA ILE A 346 16.01 51.43 23.04
C ILE A 346 15.65 49.98 23.43
N VAL A 347 15.23 49.78 24.67
CA VAL A 347 14.81 48.47 25.16
C VAL A 347 13.62 47.96 24.39
N TRP A 348 12.65 48.80 24.02
CA TRP A 348 11.53 48.46 23.18
C TRP A 348 11.97 47.98 21.78
N LEU A 349 12.89 48.68 21.13
CA LEU A 349 13.48 48.29 19.84
C LEU A 349 14.19 46.94 19.93
N ILE A 350 14.95 46.69 21.00
CA ILE A 350 15.66 45.42 21.22
C ILE A 350 14.65 44.27 21.35
N ILE A 351 13.60 44.42 22.15
CA ILE A 351 12.56 43.40 22.34
C ILE A 351 11.82 43.12 21.03
N THR A 352 11.48 44.18 20.27
CA THR A 352 10.85 44.01 18.95
C THR A 352 11.73 43.21 18.01
N PHE A 353 13.01 43.55 17.94
CA PHE A 353 13.98 42.85 17.09
C PHE A 353 14.15 41.38 17.51
N VAL A 354 14.32 41.13 18.81
CA VAL A 354 14.46 39.74 19.31
C VAL A 354 13.18 38.93 19.08
N SER A 355 12.02 39.50 19.32
CA SER A 355 10.73 38.86 19.08
C SER A 355 10.52 38.56 17.58
N TYR A 356 10.90 39.47 16.69
CA TYR A 356 10.88 39.27 15.25
C TYR A 356 11.79 38.10 14.82
N GLU A 357 13.05 38.10 15.27
CA GLU A 357 14.00 37.04 14.95
C GLU A 357 13.55 35.65 15.47
N ILE A 358 12.99 35.59 16.67
CA ILE A 358 12.45 34.36 17.25
C ILE A 358 11.25 33.87 16.44
N SER A 359 10.31 34.73 16.11
CA SER A 359 9.12 34.38 15.31
C SER A 359 9.51 33.94 13.93
N LYS A 360 10.44 34.62 13.29
CA LYS A 360 11.00 34.26 11.99
C LYS A 360 11.65 32.88 12.02
N LYS A 361 12.48 32.57 13.02
CA LYS A 361 13.18 31.30 13.15
C LYS A 361 12.27 30.14 13.53
N LEU A 362 11.30 30.35 14.45
CA LEU A 362 10.44 29.29 14.98
C LEU A 362 9.22 29.01 14.11
N VAL A 363 8.74 30.02 13.37
CA VAL A 363 7.48 29.88 12.63
C VAL A 363 7.67 30.15 11.12
N SER A 364 8.14 31.37 10.76
CA SER A 364 8.13 31.81 9.38
C SER A 364 9.02 30.95 8.50
N ASN A 365 10.29 30.73 8.86
CA ASN A 365 11.22 29.97 8.04
C ASN A 365 10.83 28.50 7.86
N PRO A 366 10.43 27.74 8.90
CA PRO A 366 9.97 26.36 8.73
C PRO A 366 8.70 26.25 7.91
N LEU A 367 7.78 27.20 8.09
CA LEU A 367 6.52 27.21 7.35
C LEU A 367 6.74 27.55 5.88
N ASN A 368 7.56 28.55 5.57
CA ASN A 368 7.90 28.92 4.19
C ASN A 368 8.52 27.75 3.44
N ARG A 369 9.41 26.97 4.07
CA ARG A 369 9.95 25.76 3.43
C ARG A 369 8.87 24.72 3.09
N THR A 370 7.89 24.57 3.96
CA THR A 370 6.74 23.67 3.66
C THR A 370 5.91 24.22 2.51
N VAL A 371 5.67 25.53 2.50
CA VAL A 371 4.96 26.23 1.45
C VAL A 371 5.72 26.15 0.10
N ASP A 372 7.03 26.34 0.10
CA ASP A 372 7.86 26.22 -1.10
C ASP A 372 7.75 24.84 -1.74
N ILE A 373 7.78 23.78 -0.92
CA ILE A 373 7.61 22.40 -1.43
C ILE A 373 6.18 22.16 -1.90
N LEU A 374 5.18 22.67 -1.19
CA LEU A 374 3.79 22.63 -1.63
C LEU A 374 3.58 23.34 -2.97
N HIS A 375 4.16 24.50 -3.13
CA HIS A 375 4.12 25.29 -4.36
C HIS A 375 4.79 24.53 -5.53
N LEU A 376 5.96 23.94 -5.28
CA LEU A 376 6.68 23.10 -6.24
C LEU A 376 5.86 21.85 -6.65
N LEU A 377 5.09 21.29 -5.73
CA LEU A 377 4.22 20.14 -5.99
C LEU A 377 2.93 20.54 -6.72
N ALA A 378 2.39 21.73 -6.41
CA ALA A 378 1.12 22.20 -6.94
C ALA A 378 1.26 22.83 -8.33
N GLU A 379 2.34 23.59 -8.57
CA GLU A 379 2.57 24.35 -9.78
C GLU A 379 3.78 23.85 -10.61
N GLY A 380 4.60 22.97 -10.03
CA GLY A 380 5.74 22.34 -10.70
C GLY A 380 5.37 21.07 -11.43
N GLU A 381 6.39 20.32 -11.88
CA GLU A 381 6.25 19.04 -12.59
C GLU A 381 5.73 17.88 -11.72
N GLY A 382 4.98 18.15 -10.62
CA GLY A 382 4.46 17.13 -9.72
C GLY A 382 5.57 16.23 -9.11
N ASP A 383 6.71 16.81 -8.73
CA ASP A 383 7.87 16.05 -8.22
C ASP A 383 7.58 15.48 -6.83
N LEU A 384 7.02 14.25 -6.82
CA LEU A 384 6.71 13.51 -5.59
C LEU A 384 7.95 12.94 -4.88
N THR A 385 9.17 13.24 -5.34
CA THR A 385 10.40 12.82 -4.63
C THR A 385 10.81 13.81 -3.54
N LYS A 386 10.32 15.05 -3.62
CA LYS A 386 10.66 16.09 -2.65
C LYS A 386 10.02 15.84 -1.30
N ARG A 387 10.77 16.15 -0.24
CA ARG A 387 10.33 16.00 1.15
C ARG A 387 10.62 17.26 1.94
N VAL A 388 9.75 17.54 2.90
CA VAL A 388 9.99 18.57 3.91
C VAL A 388 10.87 17.97 5.00
N ASP A 389 12.00 18.63 5.30
CA ASP A 389 12.87 18.20 6.39
C ASP A 389 12.14 18.26 7.75
N LYS A 390 12.38 17.25 8.60
CA LYS A 390 11.87 17.26 9.97
C LYS A 390 12.55 18.38 10.76
N MET A 391 11.79 19.38 11.16
CA MET A 391 12.37 20.56 11.80
C MET A 391 12.19 20.65 13.29
N SER A 392 11.07 20.21 13.84
CA SER A 392 10.76 20.49 15.24
C SER A 392 9.73 19.50 15.82
N TYR A 393 9.67 19.48 17.16
CA TYR A 393 8.64 18.75 17.91
C TYR A 393 7.47 19.65 18.27
N ASP A 394 7.02 20.44 17.32
CA ASP A 394 5.89 21.37 17.42
C ASP A 394 4.90 21.16 16.28
N GLU A 395 3.89 22.03 16.20
CA GLU A 395 2.81 21.97 15.21
C GLU A 395 3.33 21.97 13.77
N ILE A 396 4.43 22.67 13.49
CA ILE A 396 5.00 22.76 12.14
C ILE A 396 5.76 21.48 11.79
N GLY A 397 6.51 20.95 12.74
CA GLY A 397 7.17 19.64 12.55
C GLY A 397 6.17 18.50 12.38
N GLU A 398 5.02 18.58 13.02
CA GLU A 398 3.93 17.65 12.82
C GLU A 398 3.31 17.78 11.41
N LEU A 399 3.05 19.01 10.96
CA LEU A 399 2.60 19.27 9.60
C LEU A 399 3.56 18.66 8.58
N SER A 400 4.86 18.85 8.74
CA SER A 400 5.89 18.31 7.86
C SER A 400 5.85 16.77 7.79
N ARG A 401 5.66 16.09 8.93
CA ARG A 401 5.55 14.62 8.98
C ARG A 401 4.34 14.11 8.22
N TRP A 402 3.17 14.70 8.46
CA TRP A 402 1.94 14.29 7.79
C TRP A 402 1.95 14.59 6.32
N PHE A 403 2.56 15.69 5.94
CA PHE A 403 2.77 16.05 4.56
C PHE A 403 3.65 15.02 3.83
N ASN A 404 4.81 14.68 4.40
CA ASN A 404 5.67 13.67 3.82
C ASN A 404 4.99 12.30 3.67
N LYS A 405 4.17 11.91 4.67
CA LYS A 405 3.37 10.68 4.60
C LYS A 405 2.33 10.73 3.48
N PHE A 406 1.67 11.88 3.31
CA PHE A 406 0.75 12.09 2.20
C PHE A 406 1.44 11.91 0.86
N ILE A 407 2.59 12.53 0.67
CA ILE A 407 3.37 12.40 -0.58
C ILE A 407 3.80 10.95 -0.84
N ASN A 408 4.25 10.22 0.19
CA ASN A 408 4.61 8.80 0.03
C ASN A 408 3.42 7.96 -0.44
N ASN A 409 2.25 8.22 0.12
CA ASN A 409 1.02 7.52 -0.29
C ASN A 409 0.65 7.86 -1.75
N GLN A 410 0.75 9.13 -2.15
CA GLN A 410 0.52 9.55 -3.55
C GLN A 410 1.51 8.88 -4.51
N MET A 411 2.79 8.91 -4.18
CA MET A 411 3.84 8.28 -4.99
C MET A 411 3.57 6.78 -5.19
N THR A 412 3.20 6.08 -4.13
CA THR A 412 2.87 4.64 -4.20
C THR A 412 1.67 4.38 -5.10
N MET A 413 0.65 5.22 -5.01
CA MET A 413 -0.55 5.12 -5.85
C MET A 413 -0.19 5.34 -7.32
N ILE A 414 0.53 6.40 -7.64
CA ILE A 414 0.96 6.71 -9.01
C ILE A 414 1.77 5.55 -9.61
N LYS A 415 2.73 4.99 -8.85
CA LYS A 415 3.49 3.80 -9.29
C LYS A 415 2.60 2.58 -9.59
N ARG A 416 1.57 2.36 -8.79
CA ARG A 416 0.61 1.26 -9.03
C ARG A 416 -0.24 1.49 -10.28
N VAL A 417 -0.69 2.71 -10.50
CA VAL A 417 -1.45 3.06 -11.70
C VAL A 417 -0.59 2.91 -12.95
N ASP A 418 0.66 3.38 -12.92
CA ASP A 418 1.64 3.20 -14.01
C ASP A 418 1.83 1.71 -14.38
N THR A 419 2.09 0.89 -13.36
CA THR A 419 2.28 -0.55 -13.57
C THR A 419 1.04 -1.22 -14.18
N SER A 420 -0.15 -0.84 -13.72
CA SER A 420 -1.41 -1.38 -14.22
C SER A 420 -1.73 -0.91 -15.64
N SER A 421 -1.45 0.34 -15.96
CA SER A 421 -1.59 0.89 -17.31
C SER A 421 -0.67 0.18 -18.30
N LYS A 422 0.61 -0.03 -17.93
CA LYS A 422 1.56 -0.78 -18.74
C LYS A 422 1.12 -2.23 -18.98
N ALA A 423 0.60 -2.89 -17.96
CA ALA A 423 0.07 -4.25 -18.09
C ALA A 423 -1.15 -4.31 -19.01
N SER A 424 -2.07 -3.34 -18.91
CA SER A 424 -3.20 -3.19 -19.82
C SER A 424 -2.75 -3.00 -21.27
N LYS A 425 -1.78 -2.12 -21.50
CA LYS A 425 -1.22 -1.86 -22.84
C LYS A 425 -0.60 -3.10 -23.48
N ASN A 426 0.11 -3.90 -22.71
CA ASN A 426 0.63 -5.18 -23.20
C ASN A 426 -0.49 -6.14 -23.58
N SER A 427 -1.54 -6.23 -22.80
CA SER A 427 -2.71 -7.08 -23.10
C SER A 427 -3.44 -6.62 -24.38
N ILE A 428 -3.57 -5.32 -24.57
CA ILE A 428 -4.14 -4.70 -25.78
C ILE A 428 -3.36 -5.10 -27.04
N ASN A 429 -2.03 -5.00 -26.98
CA ASN A 429 -1.16 -5.39 -28.10
C ASN A 429 -1.35 -6.87 -28.51
N ILE A 430 -1.46 -7.74 -27.51
CA ILE A 430 -1.69 -9.18 -27.75
C ILE A 430 -3.06 -9.40 -28.44
N VAL A 431 -4.11 -8.76 -27.93
CA VAL A 431 -5.47 -8.86 -28.49
C VAL A 431 -5.51 -8.30 -29.92
N SER A 432 -4.87 -7.17 -30.17
CA SER A 432 -4.78 -6.56 -31.50
C SER A 432 -4.09 -7.46 -32.50
N ASN A 433 -2.96 -8.06 -32.14
CA ASN A 433 -2.25 -9.01 -32.98
C ASN A 433 -3.09 -10.25 -33.31
N LEU A 434 -3.79 -10.81 -32.31
CA LEU A 434 -4.71 -11.93 -32.51
C LEU A 434 -5.86 -11.59 -33.49
N THR A 435 -6.43 -10.40 -33.34
CA THR A 435 -7.49 -9.89 -34.20
C THR A 435 -7.05 -9.79 -35.68
N ASN A 436 -5.82 -9.31 -35.90
CA ASN A 436 -5.26 -9.21 -37.24
C ASN A 436 -5.01 -10.62 -37.87
N ASN A 437 -4.52 -11.55 -37.08
CA ASN A 437 -4.28 -12.93 -37.55
C ASN A 437 -5.59 -13.65 -37.92
N ILE A 438 -6.65 -13.45 -37.13
CA ILE A 438 -8.00 -13.96 -37.45
C ILE A 438 -8.49 -13.41 -38.80
N LYS A 439 -8.33 -12.09 -39.00
CA LYS A 439 -8.78 -11.41 -40.23
C LYS A 439 -8.04 -11.94 -41.49
N GLU A 440 -6.74 -12.19 -41.40
CA GLU A 440 -5.96 -12.77 -42.50
C GLU A 440 -6.39 -14.20 -42.83
N SER A 441 -6.62 -15.01 -41.79
CA SER A 441 -7.08 -16.41 -41.98
C SER A 441 -8.46 -16.44 -42.64
N MET A 442 -9.35 -15.53 -42.26
CA MET A 442 -10.68 -15.39 -42.88
C MET A 442 -10.65 -14.97 -44.32
N LYS A 443 -9.72 -14.08 -44.73
CA LYS A 443 -9.52 -13.73 -46.14
C LYS A 443 -9.15 -14.92 -47.00
N LYS A 444 -8.33 -15.82 -46.42
CA LYS A 444 -7.95 -17.07 -47.13
C LYS A 444 -9.15 -18.02 -47.30
N VAL A 445 -9.98 -18.15 -46.25
CA VAL A 445 -11.17 -19.02 -46.28
C VAL A 445 -12.22 -18.48 -47.27
N SER A 446 -12.49 -17.16 -47.26
CA SER A 446 -13.37 -16.54 -48.25
C SER A 446 -12.95 -16.80 -49.69
N LYS A 447 -11.64 -16.69 -49.95
CA LYS A 447 -11.08 -16.97 -51.28
C LYS A 447 -11.23 -18.43 -51.71
N THR A 448 -11.28 -19.34 -50.75
CA THR A 448 -11.50 -20.79 -51.03
C THR A 448 -12.99 -21.05 -51.32
N VAL A 449 -13.89 -20.36 -50.64
CA VAL A 449 -15.34 -20.47 -50.87
C VAL A 449 -15.75 -19.90 -52.25
N ASP A 450 -15.16 -18.75 -52.64
CA ASP A 450 -15.42 -18.14 -53.96
C ASP A 450 -14.97 -19.08 -55.10
N GLY A 451 -13.87 -19.83 -54.90
CA GLY A 451 -13.39 -20.83 -55.88
C GLY A 451 -14.32 -22.03 -56.07
N LEU A 452 -15.05 -22.40 -55.01
CA LEU A 452 -16.04 -23.51 -55.10
C LEU A 452 -17.27 -23.16 -55.93
N VAL A 453 -17.70 -21.89 -55.93
CA VAL A 453 -18.86 -21.42 -56.72
C VAL A 453 -18.54 -21.46 -58.24
N ASP A 454 -17.32 -21.11 -58.60
CA ASP A 454 -16.87 -21.12 -60.01
C ASP A 454 -16.77 -22.55 -60.61
N ILE A 455 -16.47 -23.50 -59.74
CA ILE A 455 -16.39 -24.92 -60.12
C ILE A 455 -17.78 -25.48 -60.47
N SER A 456 -18.84 -25.07 -59.82
CA SER A 456 -20.22 -25.46 -60.11
C SER A 456 -20.67 -25.10 -61.52
N LYS A 457 -20.02 -24.11 -62.14
CA LYS A 457 -20.39 -23.65 -63.49
C LYS A 457 -19.72 -24.44 -64.64
N LYS A 458 -18.70 -25.23 -64.31
CA LYS A 458 -17.93 -25.99 -65.33
C LYS A 458 -18.30 -27.50 -65.38
N GLN A 459 -19.52 -27.82 -65.32
CA GLN A 459 -20.11 -29.11 -64.98
C GLN A 459 -19.87 -30.29 -65.96
N ASN A 460 -19.46 -30.08 -67.19
CA ASN A 460 -19.43 -31.17 -68.23
C ASN A 460 -18.05 -31.82 -68.45
N SER A 461 -16.96 -31.29 -67.90
CA SER A 461 -15.67 -32.01 -67.92
C SER A 461 -15.36 -32.64 -66.55
N VAL A 462 -16.34 -32.76 -65.75
CA VAL A 462 -16.29 -32.73 -64.31
C VAL A 462 -16.10 -34.07 -63.65
N PHE A 463 -16.28 -35.22 -64.35
CA PHE A 463 -16.21 -36.50 -63.65
C PHE A 463 -14.81 -36.82 -63.06
N GLN A 464 -13.78 -36.52 -63.79
CA GLN A 464 -12.41 -36.70 -63.27
C GLN A 464 -12.03 -35.50 -62.41
N GLY A 465 -12.43 -34.28 -62.72
CA GLY A 465 -12.15 -33.09 -61.93
C GLY A 465 -12.93 -33.05 -60.61
N THR A 466 -14.15 -33.62 -60.53
CA THR A 466 -14.93 -33.67 -59.31
C THR A 466 -14.27 -34.53 -58.24
N LYS A 467 -13.67 -35.64 -58.61
CA LYS A 467 -12.90 -36.47 -57.68
C LYS A 467 -11.64 -35.74 -57.19
N GLU A 468 -11.01 -35.00 -58.05
CA GLU A 468 -9.86 -34.18 -57.72
C GLU A 468 -10.31 -32.97 -56.85
N HIS A 469 -11.47 -32.37 -57.14
CA HIS A 469 -12.05 -31.30 -56.36
C HIS A 469 -12.52 -31.77 -54.97
N PHE A 470 -13.09 -32.97 -54.83
CA PHE A 470 -13.46 -33.51 -53.52
C PHE A 470 -12.21 -33.89 -52.69
N ASN A 471 -11.13 -34.37 -53.33
CA ASN A 471 -9.87 -34.57 -52.63
C ASN A 471 -9.28 -33.22 -52.12
N ASN A 472 -9.36 -32.16 -52.92
CA ASN A 472 -8.93 -30.83 -52.54
C ASN A 472 -9.83 -30.25 -51.45
N LEU A 473 -11.14 -30.52 -51.47
CA LEU A 473 -12.09 -30.12 -50.44
C LEU A 473 -11.79 -30.82 -49.09
N SER A 474 -11.48 -32.15 -49.17
CA SER A 474 -11.05 -32.90 -47.97
C SER A 474 -9.79 -32.33 -47.35
N ALA A 475 -8.82 -31.93 -48.16
CA ALA A 475 -7.60 -31.29 -47.68
C ALA A 475 -7.91 -29.91 -47.01
N SER A 476 -8.83 -29.11 -47.62
CA SER A 476 -9.22 -27.84 -47.08
C SER A 476 -10.00 -27.96 -45.75
N ILE A 477 -10.83 -29.01 -45.61
CA ILE A 477 -11.55 -29.30 -44.34
C ILE A 477 -10.54 -29.75 -43.27
N GLN A 478 -9.51 -30.53 -43.63
CA GLN A 478 -8.47 -30.94 -42.71
C GLN A 478 -7.59 -29.74 -42.28
N GLU A 479 -7.30 -28.85 -43.23
CA GLU A 479 -6.62 -27.57 -42.93
C GLU A 479 -7.50 -26.68 -42.04
N MET A 480 -8.82 -26.63 -42.29
CA MET A 480 -9.80 -25.90 -41.46
C MET A 480 -9.81 -26.47 -40.03
N GLY A 481 -9.77 -27.82 -39.88
CA GLY A 481 -9.64 -28.46 -38.56
C GLY A 481 -8.37 -28.02 -37.82
N THR A 482 -7.26 -27.89 -38.55
CA THR A 482 -6.02 -27.38 -37.97
C THR A 482 -6.12 -25.91 -37.55
N LEU A 483 -6.71 -25.08 -38.43
CA LEU A 483 -6.94 -23.66 -38.15
C LEU A 483 -7.92 -23.46 -36.99
N ILE A 484 -8.95 -24.29 -36.86
CA ILE A 484 -9.91 -24.25 -35.73
C ILE A 484 -9.17 -24.53 -34.42
N ASN A 485 -8.29 -25.56 -34.42
CA ASN A 485 -7.47 -25.85 -33.24
C ASN A 485 -6.55 -24.66 -32.91
N GLU A 486 -5.92 -24.06 -33.92
CA GLU A 486 -5.09 -22.88 -33.74
C GLU A 486 -5.88 -21.67 -33.21
N VAL A 487 -7.08 -21.42 -33.76
CA VAL A 487 -7.97 -20.35 -33.27
C VAL A 487 -8.45 -20.63 -31.85
N THR A 488 -8.78 -21.91 -31.58
CA THR A 488 -9.19 -22.34 -30.23
C THR A 488 -8.08 -22.07 -29.22
N ASP A 489 -6.84 -22.44 -29.53
CA ASP A 489 -5.68 -22.18 -28.68
C ASP A 489 -5.46 -20.66 -28.46
N LYS A 490 -5.53 -19.88 -29.53
CA LYS A 490 -5.41 -18.43 -29.45
C LYS A 490 -6.54 -17.81 -28.61
N THR A 491 -7.74 -18.35 -28.73
CA THR A 491 -8.92 -17.89 -28.00
C THR A 491 -8.78 -18.17 -26.50
N VAL A 492 -8.31 -19.38 -26.14
CA VAL A 492 -8.02 -19.71 -24.73
C VAL A 492 -6.97 -18.76 -24.14
N ASN A 493 -5.93 -18.47 -24.91
CA ASN A 493 -4.90 -17.51 -24.48
C ASN A 493 -5.47 -16.10 -24.29
N THR A 494 -6.34 -15.65 -25.20
CA THR A 494 -7.00 -14.35 -25.09
C THR A 494 -7.86 -14.26 -23.84
N SER A 495 -8.64 -15.32 -23.54
CA SER A 495 -9.42 -15.41 -22.32
C SER A 495 -8.55 -15.26 -21.07
N ASN A 496 -7.43 -16.00 -21.04
CA ASN A 496 -6.51 -15.94 -19.93
C ASN A 496 -5.90 -14.54 -19.74
N HIS A 497 -5.62 -13.85 -20.84
CA HIS A 497 -5.13 -12.48 -20.77
C HIS A 497 -6.20 -11.49 -20.27
N ALA A 498 -7.44 -11.63 -20.75
CA ALA A 498 -8.56 -10.81 -20.31
C ALA A 498 -8.87 -11.05 -18.81
N LEU A 499 -8.84 -12.30 -18.34
CA LEU A 499 -9.01 -12.63 -16.92
C LEU A 499 -7.92 -11.98 -16.06
N LYS A 500 -6.65 -12.09 -16.48
CA LYS A 500 -5.55 -11.44 -15.77
C LYS A 500 -5.69 -9.91 -15.75
N ALA A 501 -6.14 -9.32 -16.85
CA ALA A 501 -6.36 -7.88 -16.94
C ALA A 501 -7.53 -7.44 -16.06
N ASN A 502 -8.59 -8.25 -15.99
CA ASN A 502 -9.72 -8.06 -15.08
C ASN A 502 -9.26 -8.11 -13.61
N ASP A 503 -8.46 -9.12 -13.25
CA ASP A 503 -7.89 -9.24 -11.90
C ASP A 503 -6.98 -8.04 -11.55
N SER A 504 -6.19 -7.60 -12.53
CA SER A 504 -5.37 -6.39 -12.38
C SER A 504 -6.22 -5.16 -12.13
N SER A 505 -7.32 -5.00 -12.89
CA SER A 505 -8.27 -3.89 -12.73
C SER A 505 -8.98 -3.94 -11.38
N ASN A 506 -9.34 -5.14 -10.91
CA ASN A 506 -9.90 -5.33 -9.56
C ASN A 506 -8.89 -4.95 -8.46
N ASN A 507 -7.62 -5.26 -8.68
CA ASN A 507 -6.57 -4.83 -7.75
C ASN A 507 -6.40 -3.30 -7.75
N VAL A 508 -6.53 -2.68 -8.93
CA VAL A 508 -6.56 -1.21 -9.05
C VAL A 508 -7.76 -0.63 -8.30
N LEU A 509 -8.97 -1.18 -8.49
CA LEU A 509 -10.16 -0.75 -7.73
C LEU A 509 -9.95 -0.85 -6.23
N LYS A 510 -9.34 -1.93 -5.78
CA LYS A 510 -9.00 -2.10 -4.36
C LYS A 510 -8.01 -1.03 -3.90
N SER A 511 -6.98 -0.78 -4.72
CA SER A 511 -5.98 0.27 -4.44
C SER A 511 -6.61 1.66 -4.43
N ILE A 512 -7.55 1.91 -5.34
CA ILE A 512 -8.35 3.13 -5.36
C ILE A 512 -9.21 3.23 -4.09
N GLY A 513 -9.82 2.11 -3.65
CA GLY A 513 -10.58 2.07 -2.40
C GLY A 513 -9.74 2.32 -1.14
N ASP A 514 -8.51 1.83 -1.15
CA ASP A 514 -7.56 2.12 -0.06
C ASP A 514 -7.08 3.58 -0.10
N LEU A 515 -6.95 4.13 -1.32
CA LEU A 515 -6.70 5.56 -1.50
C LEU A 515 -7.86 6.40 -0.96
N GLU A 516 -9.10 6.06 -1.33
CA GLU A 516 -10.29 6.77 -0.86
C GLU A 516 -10.32 6.82 0.68
N LYS A 517 -10.02 5.67 1.33
CA LYS A 517 -9.88 5.64 2.79
C LYS A 517 -8.77 6.57 3.29
N THR A 518 -7.62 6.53 2.60
CA THR A 518 -6.48 7.37 2.96
C THR A 518 -6.78 8.84 2.80
N MET A 519 -7.47 9.18 1.70
CA MET A 519 -7.94 10.54 1.44
C MET A 519 -8.91 11.01 2.52
N LYS A 520 -9.85 10.15 2.90
CA LYS A 520 -10.80 10.45 3.99
C LYS A 520 -10.07 10.72 5.30
N ILE A 521 -9.10 9.86 5.64
CA ILE A 521 -8.25 10.07 6.81
C ILE A 521 -7.46 11.38 6.69
N THR A 522 -6.97 11.69 5.48
CA THR A 522 -6.22 12.92 5.24
C THR A 522 -7.11 14.13 5.35
N LEU A 523 -8.33 14.08 4.81
CA LEU A 523 -9.34 15.12 4.98
C LEU A 523 -9.65 15.38 6.45
N ASP A 524 -9.80 14.32 7.24
CA ASP A 524 -10.06 14.45 8.67
C ASP A 524 -8.87 15.11 9.39
N ARG A 525 -7.64 14.78 8.98
CA ARG A 525 -6.43 15.44 9.52
C ARG A 525 -6.33 16.90 9.10
N ILE A 526 -6.67 17.21 7.86
CA ILE A 526 -6.75 18.61 7.39
C ILE A 526 -7.79 19.39 8.19
N LYS A 527 -8.97 18.79 8.46
CA LYS A 527 -9.98 19.39 9.32
C LYS A 527 -9.45 19.63 10.73
N ILE A 528 -8.68 18.66 11.26
CA ILE A 528 -8.04 18.81 12.56
C ILE A 528 -7.01 19.95 12.52
N LEU A 529 -6.18 19.99 11.46
CA LEU A 529 -5.20 21.07 11.27
C LEU A 529 -5.88 22.43 11.17
N GLN A 530 -6.99 22.49 10.41
CA GLN A 530 -7.81 23.69 10.32
C GLN A 530 -8.32 24.12 11.68
N LYS A 531 -8.84 23.15 12.47
CA LYS A 531 -9.29 23.41 13.84
C LYS A 531 -8.16 23.88 14.76
N HIS A 532 -6.96 23.31 14.59
CA HIS A 532 -5.80 23.77 15.35
C HIS A 532 -5.39 25.17 14.93
N SER A 533 -5.36 25.45 13.61
CA SER A 533 -5.10 26.77 13.07
C SER A 533 -6.11 27.80 13.58
N ASP A 534 -7.41 27.41 13.61
CA ASP A 534 -8.46 28.23 14.19
C ASP A 534 -8.25 28.48 15.69
N SER A 535 -7.79 27.44 16.39
CA SER A 535 -7.49 27.56 17.82
C SER A 535 -6.28 28.45 18.06
N ILE A 536 -5.24 28.33 17.19
CA ILE A 536 -4.08 29.21 17.23
C ILE A 536 -4.52 30.65 16.93
N SER A 537 -5.35 30.83 15.87
CA SER A 537 -5.90 32.17 15.53
C SER A 537 -6.63 32.82 16.70
N LYS A 538 -7.46 32.03 17.41
CA LYS A 538 -8.13 32.50 18.61
C LYS A 538 -7.15 32.84 19.72
N ALA A 539 -6.12 32.00 19.93
CA ALA A 539 -5.08 32.26 20.90
C ALA A 539 -4.29 33.53 20.57
N VAL A 540 -3.93 33.68 19.28
CA VAL A 540 -3.26 34.89 18.78
C VAL A 540 -4.12 36.13 19.01
N THR A 541 -5.41 36.05 18.68
CA THR A 541 -6.36 37.13 18.95
C THR A 541 -6.45 37.45 20.45
N THR A 542 -6.45 36.40 21.27
CA THR A 542 -6.48 36.56 22.72
C THR A 542 -5.19 37.22 23.21
N ILE A 543 -4.03 36.80 22.73
CA ILE A 543 -2.75 37.38 23.12
C ILE A 543 -2.66 38.84 22.66
N SER A 544 -3.12 39.11 21.42
CA SER A 544 -3.20 40.48 20.89
C SER A 544 -4.08 41.36 21.80
N SER A 545 -5.25 40.83 22.22
CA SER A 545 -6.14 41.52 23.17
C SER A 545 -5.48 41.75 24.53
N ILE A 546 -4.79 40.73 25.06
CA ILE A 546 -4.02 40.84 26.32
C ILE A 546 -2.92 41.89 26.18
N SER A 547 -2.22 41.86 25.00
CA SER A 547 -1.17 42.82 24.71
C SER A 547 -1.71 44.25 24.70
N ALA A 548 -2.84 44.46 23.99
CA ALA A 548 -3.53 45.75 23.97
C ALA A 548 -3.97 46.21 25.39
N GLN A 549 -4.51 45.24 26.16
CA GLN A 549 -4.84 45.55 27.59
C GLN A 549 -3.60 45.86 28.41
N THR A 550 -2.51 45.10 28.19
CA THR A 550 -1.24 45.30 28.91
C THR A 550 -0.64 46.65 28.56
N GLN A 551 -0.73 47.04 27.28
CA GLN A 551 -0.32 48.35 26.81
C GLN A 551 -1.13 49.47 27.46
N LEU A 552 -2.46 49.30 27.56
CA LEU A 552 -3.34 50.24 28.26
C LEU A 552 -3.01 50.30 29.76
N LEU A 553 -2.77 49.16 30.40
CA LEU A 553 -2.35 49.09 31.79
C LEU A 553 -1.00 49.76 32.02
N ALA A 554 -0.06 49.50 31.12
CA ALA A 554 1.27 50.09 31.15
C ALA A 554 1.20 51.63 30.93
N LEU A 555 0.36 52.03 29.96
CA LEU A 555 0.10 53.46 29.73
C LEU A 555 -0.52 54.13 30.98
N ASN A 556 -1.50 53.48 31.59
CA ASN A 556 -2.09 53.94 32.82
C ASN A 556 -1.05 54.02 33.97
N ALA A 557 -0.19 52.98 34.08
CA ALA A 557 0.90 52.95 35.04
C ALA A 557 1.95 54.04 34.75
N THR A 558 2.26 54.29 33.48
CA THR A 558 3.15 55.40 33.07
C THR A 558 2.56 56.75 33.44
N ILE A 559 1.24 56.93 33.20
CA ILE A 559 0.53 58.10 33.55
C ILE A 559 0.55 58.32 35.06
N GLU A 560 0.27 57.26 35.83
CA GLU A 560 0.24 57.38 37.32
C GLU A 560 1.65 57.49 37.90
N SER A 561 2.64 56.93 37.26
CA SER A 561 4.08 57.12 37.59
C SER A 561 4.54 58.54 37.35
N ALA A 562 4.09 59.14 36.25
CA ALA A 562 4.34 60.56 35.94
C ALA A 562 3.64 61.45 36.98
N ARG A 563 2.48 61.01 37.45
CA ARG A 563 1.69 61.73 38.46
C ARG A 563 2.31 61.71 39.87
N ALA A 564 3.08 60.60 40.16
CA ALA A 564 3.81 60.42 41.40
C ALA A 564 5.16 61.20 41.48
N GLY A 565 5.58 61.82 40.39
CA GLY A 565 6.78 62.66 40.35
C GLY A 565 8.08 61.89 40.59
N GLU A 566 9.01 62.40 41.32
CA GLU A 566 10.31 61.76 41.60
C GLU A 566 10.22 60.37 42.21
N ALA A 567 9.19 60.14 43.07
CA ALA A 567 8.97 58.82 43.65
C ALA A 567 8.48 57.75 42.64
N GLY A 568 7.93 58.19 41.54
CA GLY A 568 7.41 57.33 40.49
C GLY A 568 8.41 57.00 39.37
N LYS A 569 9.58 57.64 39.33
CA LYS A 569 10.52 57.49 38.19
C LYS A 569 10.92 56.05 37.90
N GLY A 570 11.19 55.22 38.94
CA GLY A 570 11.51 53.81 38.77
C GLY A 570 10.33 53.02 38.18
N PHE A 571 9.13 53.34 38.65
CA PHE A 571 7.91 52.72 38.14
C PHE A 571 7.57 53.16 36.73
N GLY A 572 7.86 54.41 36.37
CA GLY A 572 7.67 54.93 35.03
C GLY A 572 8.48 54.19 33.95
N VAL A 573 9.75 53.95 34.25
CA VAL A 573 10.63 53.18 33.34
C VAL A 573 10.13 51.74 33.16
N VAL A 574 9.67 51.15 34.27
CA VAL A 574 9.08 49.77 34.18
C VAL A 574 7.80 49.78 33.35
N ALA A 575 6.96 50.76 33.57
CA ALA A 575 5.69 50.88 32.83
C ALA A 575 5.93 51.15 31.33
N GLU A 576 6.92 52.00 31.04
CA GLU A 576 7.32 52.27 29.64
C GLU A 576 7.93 51.04 28.94
N GLU A 577 8.70 50.25 29.68
CA GLU A 577 9.25 49.01 29.20
C GLU A 577 8.15 47.93 29.01
N ILE A 578 7.17 47.88 29.92
CA ILE A 578 5.98 47.02 29.76
C ILE A 578 5.19 47.43 28.52
N SER A 579 4.97 48.75 28.32
CA SER A 579 4.27 49.25 27.13
C SER A 579 4.95 48.88 25.84
N LYS A 580 6.27 49.02 25.82
CA LYS A 580 7.09 48.64 24.67
C LYS A 580 7.03 47.15 24.40
N LEU A 581 7.14 46.32 25.42
CA LEU A 581 6.97 44.90 25.37
C LEU A 581 5.58 44.50 24.86
N ALA A 582 4.54 45.21 25.28
CA ALA A 582 3.18 44.99 24.82
C ALA A 582 3.06 45.27 23.32
N VAL A 583 3.61 46.40 22.82
CA VAL A 583 3.63 46.71 21.39
C VAL A 583 4.41 45.65 20.59
N GLN A 584 5.56 45.25 21.08
CA GLN A 584 6.34 44.17 20.43
C GLN A 584 5.57 42.87 20.39
N THR A 585 4.84 42.56 21.47
CA THR A 585 4.00 41.34 21.50
C THR A 585 2.84 41.46 20.53
N GLU A 586 2.27 42.66 20.35
CA GLU A 586 1.20 42.93 19.38
C GLU A 586 1.71 42.72 17.92
N GLU A 587 2.87 43.28 17.61
CA GLU A 587 3.50 43.10 16.30
C GLU A 587 3.84 41.62 16.02
N ALA A 588 4.37 40.96 17.05
CA ALA A 588 4.66 39.51 16.94
C ALA A 588 3.38 38.71 16.74
N THR A 589 2.32 39.01 17.50
CA THR A 589 1.03 38.31 17.35
C THR A 589 0.37 38.61 16.01
N LYS A 590 0.50 39.84 15.49
CA LYS A 590 0.04 40.17 14.14
C LYS A 590 0.76 39.33 13.10
N SER A 591 2.11 39.26 13.18
CA SER A 591 2.90 38.42 12.27
C SER A 591 2.52 36.95 12.37
N ILE A 592 2.26 36.45 13.57
CA ILE A 592 1.79 35.07 13.77
C ILE A 592 0.37 34.92 13.17
N GLY A 593 -0.48 35.94 13.35
CA GLY A 593 -1.81 35.96 12.72
C GLY A 593 -1.76 35.82 11.22
N ASP A 594 -0.92 36.61 10.55
CA ASP A 594 -0.71 36.55 9.11
C ASP A 594 -0.20 35.17 8.68
N LEU A 595 0.70 34.57 9.47
CA LEU A 595 1.20 33.24 9.23
C LEU A 595 0.10 32.18 9.37
N VAL A 596 -0.74 32.30 10.42
CA VAL A 596 -1.88 31.40 10.66
C VAL A 596 -2.91 31.53 9.54
N GLU A 597 -3.19 32.74 9.08
CA GLU A 597 -4.07 33.00 7.93
C GLU A 597 -3.53 32.31 6.65
N ASN A 598 -2.22 32.42 6.43
CA ASN A 598 -1.59 31.71 5.33
C ASN A 598 -1.69 30.18 5.49
N ILE A 599 -1.49 29.65 6.72
CA ILE A 599 -1.70 28.21 7.02
C ILE A 599 -3.14 27.83 6.73
N GLN A 600 -4.11 28.61 7.17
CA GLN A 600 -5.53 28.36 6.92
C GLN A 600 -5.83 28.35 5.42
N LYS A 601 -5.28 29.31 4.67
CA LYS A 601 -5.42 29.41 3.23
C LYS A 601 -4.84 28.19 2.54
N GLU A 602 -3.59 27.81 2.89
CA GLU A 602 -2.95 26.63 2.31
C GLU A 602 -3.61 25.31 2.73
N THR A 603 -4.13 25.27 3.97
CA THR A 603 -4.93 24.14 4.45
C THR A 603 -6.21 24.02 3.63
N ASN A 604 -6.85 25.15 3.33
CA ASN A 604 -8.07 25.19 2.52
C ASN A 604 -7.78 24.84 1.05
N ASN A 605 -6.66 25.32 0.50
CA ASN A 605 -6.19 24.92 -0.84
C ASN A 605 -5.99 23.40 -0.88
N THR A 606 -5.27 22.87 0.11
CA THR A 606 -5.04 21.43 0.23
C THR A 606 -6.34 20.64 0.39
N PHE A 607 -7.30 21.19 1.12
CA PHE A 607 -8.65 20.61 1.23
C PHE A 607 -9.34 20.53 -0.14
N ASN A 608 -9.23 21.63 -0.91
CA ASN A 608 -9.80 21.68 -2.25
C ASN A 608 -9.09 20.73 -3.21
N ASP A 609 -7.75 20.66 -3.13
CA ASP A 609 -6.95 19.77 -3.94
C ASP A 609 -7.33 18.30 -3.67
N ILE A 610 -7.53 17.94 -2.39
CA ILE A 610 -7.97 16.58 -2.03
C ILE A 610 -9.38 16.30 -2.55
N ASN A 611 -10.28 17.28 -2.52
CA ASN A 611 -11.61 17.12 -3.09
C ASN A 611 -11.56 16.97 -4.63
N GLU A 612 -10.63 17.70 -5.28
CA GLU A 612 -10.38 17.51 -6.72
C GLU A 612 -9.83 16.12 -7.01
N ILE A 613 -8.87 15.66 -6.16
CA ILE A 613 -8.35 14.29 -6.25
C ILE A 613 -9.47 13.28 -6.02
N ASP A 614 -10.38 13.52 -5.05
CA ASP A 614 -11.54 12.65 -4.82
C ASP A 614 -12.40 12.50 -6.08
N SER A 615 -12.67 13.63 -6.74
CA SER A 615 -13.38 13.62 -8.02
C SER A 615 -12.65 12.80 -9.08
N LYS A 616 -11.32 12.97 -9.18
CA LYS A 616 -10.46 12.20 -10.11
C LYS A 616 -10.40 10.71 -9.76
N VAL A 617 -10.44 10.40 -8.47
CA VAL A 617 -10.52 9.02 -7.97
C VAL A 617 -11.86 8.39 -8.36
N GLN A 618 -12.96 9.13 -8.22
CA GLN A 618 -14.29 8.66 -8.67
C GLN A 618 -14.34 8.46 -10.17
N GLU A 619 -13.81 9.41 -10.95
CA GLU A 619 -13.65 9.27 -12.39
C GLU A 619 -12.80 8.06 -12.76
N SER A 620 -11.66 7.89 -12.09
CA SER A 620 -10.78 6.73 -12.27
C SER A 620 -11.48 5.42 -11.91
N THR A 621 -12.31 5.45 -10.85
CA THR A 621 -13.15 4.31 -10.48
C THR A 621 -14.13 3.96 -11.58
N GLY A 622 -14.77 4.99 -12.17
CA GLY A 622 -15.64 4.83 -13.33
C GLY A 622 -14.90 4.18 -14.50
N ASN A 623 -13.77 4.76 -14.87
CA ASN A 623 -12.95 4.27 -15.97
C ASN A 623 -12.45 2.83 -15.73
N VAL A 624 -12.07 2.48 -14.49
CA VAL A 624 -11.65 1.10 -14.17
C VAL A 624 -12.85 0.14 -14.18
N LYS A 625 -14.03 0.57 -13.75
CA LYS A 625 -15.25 -0.23 -13.89
C LYS A 625 -15.58 -0.50 -15.36
N ASP A 626 -15.48 0.52 -16.20
CA ASP A 626 -15.67 0.37 -17.64
C ASP A 626 -14.65 -0.60 -18.26
N ASN A 627 -13.40 -0.58 -17.75
CA ASN A 627 -12.38 -1.55 -18.14
C ASN A 627 -12.76 -2.97 -17.70
N ILE A 628 -13.21 -3.15 -16.45
CA ILE A 628 -13.67 -4.44 -15.93
C ILE A 628 -14.82 -4.99 -16.77
N ASP A 629 -15.81 -4.16 -17.06
CA ASP A 629 -16.95 -4.53 -17.90
C ASP A 629 -16.50 -4.88 -19.32
N SER A 630 -15.53 -4.14 -19.85
CA SER A 630 -14.91 -4.41 -21.16
C SER A 630 -14.17 -5.75 -21.17
N PHE A 631 -13.40 -6.06 -20.14
CA PHE A 631 -12.72 -7.35 -20.01
C PHE A 631 -13.70 -8.51 -19.85
N LYS A 632 -14.75 -8.30 -19.03
CA LYS A 632 -15.82 -9.28 -18.91
C LYS A 632 -16.50 -9.54 -20.27
N TYR A 633 -16.77 -8.46 -21.00
CA TYR A 633 -17.32 -8.57 -22.35
C TYR A 633 -16.37 -9.33 -23.31
N ILE A 634 -15.05 -9.10 -23.19
CA ILE A 634 -14.05 -9.88 -23.95
C ILE A 634 -14.13 -11.37 -23.60
N VAL A 635 -14.17 -11.70 -22.29
CA VAL A 635 -14.26 -13.09 -21.81
C VAL A 635 -15.52 -13.76 -22.33
N ASP A 636 -16.66 -13.07 -22.27
CA ASP A 636 -17.95 -13.58 -22.73
C ASP A 636 -17.92 -13.81 -24.27
N ASN A 637 -17.35 -12.87 -25.02
CA ASN A 637 -17.20 -13.01 -26.48
C ASN A 637 -16.23 -14.15 -26.84
N VAL A 638 -15.14 -14.27 -26.10
CA VAL A 638 -14.17 -15.37 -26.28
C VAL A 638 -14.83 -16.71 -26.01
N LYS A 639 -15.66 -16.81 -24.97
CA LYS A 639 -16.45 -18.01 -24.68
C LYS A 639 -17.40 -18.36 -25.83
N ASP A 640 -18.09 -17.36 -26.36
CA ASP A 640 -18.97 -17.54 -27.52
C ASP A 640 -18.19 -18.01 -28.76
N ILE A 641 -17.00 -17.42 -29.01
CA ILE A 641 -16.10 -17.86 -30.08
C ILE A 641 -15.66 -19.32 -29.89
N THR A 642 -15.26 -19.69 -28.65
CA THR A 642 -14.84 -21.07 -28.35
C THR A 642 -15.98 -22.04 -28.62
N GLN A 643 -17.18 -21.75 -28.14
CA GLN A 643 -18.35 -22.59 -28.36
C GLN A 643 -18.70 -22.69 -29.84
N LYS A 644 -18.54 -21.61 -30.60
CA LYS A 644 -18.71 -21.61 -32.07
C LYS A 644 -17.61 -22.43 -32.73
N MET A 645 -16.36 -22.37 -32.26
CA MET A 645 -15.28 -23.19 -32.79
C MET A 645 -15.48 -24.68 -32.51
N GLU A 646 -15.97 -25.06 -31.32
CA GLU A 646 -16.36 -26.45 -31.05
C GLU A 646 -17.45 -26.93 -32.01
N THR A 647 -18.48 -26.09 -32.21
CA THR A 647 -19.55 -26.34 -33.16
C THR A 647 -19.01 -26.47 -34.61
N ILE A 648 -18.09 -25.58 -34.98
CA ILE A 648 -17.45 -25.60 -36.30
C ILE A 648 -16.56 -26.87 -36.46
N LEU A 649 -15.84 -27.27 -35.40
CA LEU A 649 -15.05 -28.48 -35.38
C LEU A 649 -15.92 -29.72 -35.56
N GLU A 650 -17.06 -29.77 -34.87
CA GLU A 650 -18.04 -30.84 -35.02
C GLU A 650 -18.63 -30.87 -36.43
N ILE A 651 -18.96 -29.69 -36.99
CA ILE A 651 -19.41 -29.54 -38.38
C ILE A 651 -18.31 -30.00 -39.35
N THR A 652 -17.05 -29.58 -39.13
CA THR A 652 -15.91 -29.91 -39.97
C THR A 652 -15.65 -31.43 -39.97
N ASN A 653 -15.70 -32.08 -38.80
CA ASN A 653 -15.59 -33.53 -38.69
C ASN A 653 -16.75 -34.26 -39.39
N LYS A 654 -17.94 -33.70 -39.29
CA LYS A 654 -19.12 -34.19 -39.99
C LYS A 654 -18.97 -34.03 -41.50
N GLU A 655 -18.54 -32.84 -41.96
CA GLU A 655 -18.31 -32.60 -43.40
C GLU A 655 -17.19 -33.49 -43.97
N ASN A 656 -16.09 -33.72 -43.22
CA ASN A 656 -15.05 -34.64 -43.65
C ASN A 656 -15.59 -36.06 -43.89
N LYS A 657 -16.41 -36.51 -42.93
CA LYS A 657 -17.09 -37.81 -43.07
C LYS A 657 -18.08 -37.87 -44.24
N ASP A 658 -18.77 -36.74 -44.47
CA ASP A 658 -19.72 -36.61 -45.56
C ASP A 658 -19.02 -36.54 -46.93
N VAL A 659 -17.84 -35.89 -47.00
CA VAL A 659 -16.98 -35.87 -48.20
C VAL A 659 -16.43 -37.27 -48.49
N ASP A 660 -15.96 -38.02 -47.48
CA ASP A 660 -15.52 -39.41 -47.64
C ASP A 660 -16.67 -40.28 -48.19
N ASN A 661 -17.86 -40.11 -47.66
CA ASN A 661 -19.04 -40.79 -48.18
C ASN A 661 -19.39 -40.36 -49.63
N MET A 662 -19.21 -39.08 -49.97
CA MET A 662 -19.40 -38.60 -51.33
C MET A 662 -18.35 -39.18 -52.31
N VAL A 663 -17.11 -39.30 -51.90
CA VAL A 663 -16.04 -39.96 -52.68
C VAL A 663 -16.39 -41.42 -52.94
N ILE A 664 -16.92 -42.11 -51.92
CA ILE A 664 -17.38 -43.50 -52.06
C ILE A 664 -18.58 -43.56 -53.02
N ASN A 665 -19.55 -42.65 -52.82
CA ASN A 665 -20.77 -42.62 -53.65
C ASN A 665 -20.52 -42.14 -55.08
N ILE A 666 -19.52 -41.29 -55.32
CA ILE A 666 -19.10 -40.89 -56.70
C ILE A 666 -18.48 -42.06 -57.44
N ASN A 667 -17.85 -42.96 -56.74
CA ASN A 667 -17.33 -44.18 -57.35
C ASN A 667 -18.43 -45.19 -57.69
N GLU A 668 -19.57 -45.10 -57.03
CA GLU A 668 -20.71 -46.06 -57.21
C GLU A 668 -21.83 -45.56 -58.10
N SER A 669 -21.93 -44.25 -58.34
CA SER A 669 -23.14 -43.73 -59.03
C SER A 669 -22.84 -42.65 -60.07
N ALA A 670 -22.64 -43.07 -61.29
CA ALA A 670 -22.52 -42.15 -62.43
C ALA A 670 -23.83 -41.42 -62.76
N ASP A 671 -24.97 -42.00 -62.37
CA ASP A 671 -26.31 -41.49 -62.77
C ASP A 671 -27.00 -40.54 -61.78
N GLU A 672 -26.40 -40.34 -60.58
CA GLU A 672 -27.04 -39.55 -59.52
C GLU A 672 -26.40 -38.15 -59.30
N ILE A 673 -25.51 -37.74 -60.19
CA ILE A 673 -24.65 -36.53 -60.03
C ILE A 673 -25.39 -35.25 -60.21
N ASP A 674 -26.33 -35.15 -61.10
CA ASP A 674 -27.11 -33.90 -61.34
C ASP A 674 -27.92 -33.45 -60.13
N ARG A 675 -28.35 -34.39 -59.31
CA ARG A 675 -29.17 -34.10 -58.13
C ARG A 675 -28.35 -33.59 -56.93
N ARG A 676 -27.04 -33.87 -56.87
CA ARG A 676 -26.15 -33.52 -55.76
C ARG A 676 -25.40 -32.20 -55.92
N THR A 677 -25.27 -31.71 -57.14
CA THR A 677 -24.64 -30.40 -57.42
C THR A 677 -25.44 -29.24 -56.82
N SER A 678 -26.79 -29.37 -56.77
CA SER A 678 -27.64 -28.41 -56.11
C SER A 678 -27.45 -28.31 -54.60
N ASN A 679 -27.12 -29.42 -53.94
CA ASN A 679 -26.84 -29.46 -52.48
C ASN A 679 -25.51 -28.86 -52.10
N GLY A 680 -24.52 -28.82 -53.01
CA GLY A 680 -23.22 -28.20 -52.79
C GLY A 680 -23.29 -26.67 -52.74
N ALA A 681 -24.17 -26.07 -53.55
CA ALA A 681 -24.39 -24.62 -53.56
C ALA A 681 -24.97 -24.11 -52.24
N SER A 682 -25.96 -24.85 -51.68
CA SER A 682 -26.58 -24.48 -50.37
C SER A 682 -25.58 -24.48 -49.20
N ARG A 683 -24.62 -25.42 -49.19
CA ARG A 683 -23.61 -25.49 -48.13
C ARG A 683 -22.52 -24.43 -48.24
N SER A 684 -22.23 -23.95 -49.46
CA SER A 684 -21.36 -22.78 -49.66
C SER A 684 -21.96 -21.52 -49.05
N GLU A 685 -23.27 -21.38 -49.20
CA GLU A 685 -24.01 -20.24 -48.64
C GLU A 685 -24.01 -20.24 -47.11
N GLU A 686 -24.13 -21.39 -46.47
CA GLU A 686 -24.09 -21.56 -45.02
C GLU A 686 -22.68 -21.25 -44.46
N SER A 687 -21.64 -21.65 -45.18
CA SER A 687 -20.23 -21.31 -44.83
C SER A 687 -19.93 -19.81 -44.94
N LEU A 688 -20.53 -19.11 -45.92
CA LEU A 688 -20.45 -17.67 -46.10
C LEU A 688 -21.12 -16.92 -44.95
N ILE A 689 -22.26 -17.41 -44.47
CA ILE A 689 -22.96 -16.82 -43.30
C ILE A 689 -22.10 -16.92 -42.04
N LEU A 690 -21.49 -18.07 -41.77
CA LEU A 690 -20.58 -18.28 -40.65
C LEU A 690 -19.33 -17.38 -40.72
N LEU A 691 -18.74 -17.24 -41.93
CA LEU A 691 -17.63 -16.30 -42.17
C LEU A 691 -17.99 -14.84 -41.89
N GLN A 692 -19.17 -14.40 -42.29
CA GLN A 692 -19.68 -13.05 -42.01
C GLN A 692 -19.85 -12.82 -40.51
N GLN A 693 -20.28 -13.83 -39.78
CA GLN A 693 -20.50 -13.76 -38.35
C GLN A 693 -19.18 -13.61 -37.59
N ILE A 694 -18.15 -14.38 -37.94
CA ILE A 694 -16.80 -14.29 -37.34
C ILE A 694 -16.15 -12.93 -37.68
N LEU A 695 -16.31 -12.42 -38.91
CA LEU A 695 -15.83 -11.09 -39.30
C LEU A 695 -16.45 -9.99 -38.44
N LYS A 696 -17.74 -10.08 -38.15
CA LYS A 696 -18.47 -9.12 -37.32
C LYS A 696 -17.92 -9.09 -35.89
N GLU A 697 -17.66 -10.24 -35.28
CA GLU A 697 -17.11 -10.32 -33.93
C GLU A 697 -15.63 -9.86 -33.88
N THR A 698 -14.85 -10.08 -34.94
CA THR A 698 -13.47 -9.56 -35.05
C THR A 698 -13.43 -8.02 -35.10
N VAL A 699 -14.35 -7.39 -35.82
CA VAL A 699 -14.50 -5.92 -35.85
C VAL A 699 -14.86 -5.39 -34.47
N ARG A 700 -15.76 -6.08 -33.78
CA ARG A 700 -16.19 -5.72 -32.43
C ARG A 700 -15.05 -5.82 -31.40
N LEU A 701 -14.25 -6.88 -31.52
CA LEU A 701 -13.04 -7.06 -30.68
C LEU A 701 -12.03 -5.94 -30.89
N LYS A 702 -11.83 -5.53 -32.14
CA LYS A 702 -10.95 -4.40 -32.47
C LYS A 702 -11.45 -3.10 -31.83
N GLN A 703 -12.75 -2.80 -31.91
CA GLN A 703 -13.33 -1.60 -31.34
C GLN A 703 -13.17 -1.53 -29.81
N VAL A 704 -13.30 -2.67 -29.14
CA VAL A 704 -13.03 -2.78 -27.69
C VAL A 704 -11.55 -2.54 -27.38
N THR A 705 -10.67 -3.07 -28.21
CA THR A 705 -9.21 -2.91 -28.08
C THR A 705 -8.79 -1.44 -28.23
N ASP A 706 -9.33 -0.75 -29.24
CA ASP A 706 -9.05 0.67 -29.51
C ASP A 706 -9.52 1.55 -28.32
N ASN A 707 -10.69 1.26 -27.73
CA ASN A 707 -11.20 1.97 -26.55
C ASN A 707 -10.32 1.71 -25.30
N LEU A 708 -9.84 0.50 -25.14
CA LEU A 708 -8.91 0.13 -24.05
C LEU A 708 -7.57 0.84 -24.20
N GLU A 709 -7.05 0.96 -25.42
CA GLU A 709 -5.81 1.67 -25.74
C GLU A 709 -5.92 3.14 -25.36
N TYR A 710 -6.98 3.81 -25.79
CA TYR A 710 -7.28 5.19 -25.43
C TYR A 710 -7.33 5.40 -23.90
N THR A 711 -8.01 4.50 -23.19
CA THR A 711 -8.12 4.58 -21.73
C THR A 711 -6.76 4.38 -21.04
N SER A 712 -5.97 3.44 -21.55
CA SER A 712 -4.61 3.16 -21.03
C SER A 712 -3.66 4.34 -21.28
N ASP A 713 -3.74 4.96 -22.44
CA ASP A 713 -2.94 6.14 -22.79
C ASP A 713 -3.29 7.33 -21.91
N ASN A 714 -4.57 7.61 -21.69
CA ASN A 714 -5.02 8.65 -20.77
C ASN A 714 -4.52 8.42 -19.34
N LEU A 715 -4.57 7.18 -18.87
CA LEU A 715 -4.02 6.82 -17.55
C LEU A 715 -2.51 7.07 -17.50
N GLN A 716 -1.78 6.74 -18.56
CA GLN A 716 -0.34 6.93 -18.64
C GLN A 716 0.06 8.40 -18.73
N GLU A 717 -0.73 9.22 -19.41
CA GLU A 717 -0.54 10.68 -19.47
C GLU A 717 -0.76 11.31 -18.09
N MET A 718 -1.85 10.92 -17.39
CA MET A 718 -2.11 11.41 -16.02
C MET A 718 -0.98 11.04 -15.05
N VAL A 719 -0.44 9.83 -15.17
CA VAL A 719 0.68 9.36 -14.35
C VAL A 719 1.98 10.05 -14.72
N GLY A 720 2.20 10.30 -16.02
CA GLY A 720 3.38 10.97 -16.56
C GLY A 720 3.55 12.43 -16.10
N ALA A 721 2.45 13.06 -15.63
CA ALA A 721 2.48 14.38 -15.02
C ALA A 721 3.18 14.40 -13.64
N PHE A 722 3.50 13.21 -13.06
CA PHE A 722 4.14 13.12 -11.76
C PHE A 722 5.54 12.52 -11.87
N LYS A 723 6.50 13.18 -11.25
CA LYS A 723 7.85 12.63 -11.10
C LYS A 723 7.93 11.77 -9.85
N VAL A 724 8.19 10.47 -10.04
CA VAL A 724 8.16 9.45 -8.96
C VAL A 724 9.49 8.72 -8.77
N VAL A 725 10.53 9.09 -9.52
CA VAL A 725 11.92 8.57 -9.42
C VAL A 725 12.90 9.73 -9.61
#